data_aea4b90410636a5005731beb2105f782
#
_entry.id   aea4b90410636a5005731beb2105f782
#
_cell.length_a   1.000
_cell.length_b   1.000
_cell.length_c   1.000
_cell.angle_alpha   90.00
_cell.angle_beta   90.00
_cell.angle_gamma   90.00
#
_symmetry.space_group_name_H-M   'P 1'
#
loop_
_entity.id
_entity.type
_entity.pdbx_description
1 polymer ?
#
loop_
_entity_poly.entity_id
_entity_poly.type
_entity_poly.pdbx_seq_one_letter_code
_entity_poly.pdbx_strand_id
1 'polypeptide(L)'
;MTVEQFAARHIGPDPDSERRMLETVGYGSVEELMDAAIPEVIRWHGTLDLPAPASEREAIAELRALAARNTVAVSMIGLGYHGTHTPAVIRRNVLENPAWYTAYTPYQPEISQGRLEALLNFQTMVTDLTGLATANASMLDEGTAAAEAMTLARRATKTTSNVYVVDADTLPQTVAVIAGRAEPLGIEVRVLDVDVDELPAEFFGLHLQYPGASGTVRDHARLVAAAHAAGALVTVAADLLALTVLRAPGQIGADIAAGTTQRFGVPMGFGGPHAGYLAVRSGLERMLPGRLVGVSKDAAGNRAYRLALQTREQHIRREKATSNICTAQVLLAVMAGMYAVYHGPDGLREIATRTHGMAARLAAGLRAGGVAVADVPFFDTVCAHVPGRAAQVVDAAAARGVNLRLVDADRVGISCDETTTVAHLETVWAAFGVESFTGAVDAALPAALARTGDILTHPVFHRHHSETAMLRYLRRLADFDYALDRGMIPLGSCTMKLNATTEMEPVSWPEFAHLHPFAPEAQTAGYRDLVAQLEGWLAEVTGYDAVSVQPNAGSQGELAGLLAIRSYHRSRGEGHRDVCLIPSSAHGTNAASAVMAGMRVVVVGCDADGNVDLVDLDAKIDKHRDALSAIMVTYPSTHGVYETGIAQLCAKVHDAGGQVYVDGANLNALVGYAKPGRFGADVSHLNLHKTFCIPHGGGGPGVGPVAVRAHLAPFLPGDPVGGHDVDRPAVSAARYGSAGILPIPWAYLRMMGAQGLTRATGVAVLAANYVAARLRGHYPVLYAGNKGLVAHECILDLRPLTKTTGVSVDDVAKRLIDYGFHAPTMSFPVAGTLMVEPTESEDLAELDRFCDAMIAIRAEIDRVGSGEWPAGDNPLSNAPHTAAMVSADEWPHPYPRSVGAYPAGVDRMGRYWPPVRRIDGAYGDRNLVCSCPAPEAFAE
;
A
#
# COMPACT_ATOMS: atom_id res chain seq x y z
N MET A 1 21.27 -5.07 -28.20
CA MET A 1 21.13 -6.02 -27.08
C MET A 1 20.85 -7.41 -27.64
N THR A 2 21.44 -8.43 -27.07
CA THR A 2 21.12 -9.82 -27.45
C THR A 2 19.77 -10.23 -26.85
N VAL A 3 19.09 -11.23 -27.44
CA VAL A 3 17.80 -11.75 -26.93
C VAL A 3 17.92 -12.32 -25.50
N GLU A 4 19.15 -12.63 -25.06
CA GLU A 4 19.41 -13.13 -23.70
C GLU A 4 19.41 -12.01 -22.63
N GLN A 5 19.51 -10.73 -23.03
CA GLN A 5 19.47 -9.61 -22.08
C GLN A 5 18.03 -9.29 -21.72
N PHE A 6 17.73 -9.31 -20.43
CA PHE A 6 16.37 -9.04 -19.89
C PHE A 6 15.79 -7.69 -20.34
N ALA A 7 16.62 -6.65 -20.47
CA ALA A 7 16.17 -5.35 -20.96
C ALA A 7 15.45 -5.42 -22.32
N ALA A 8 15.81 -6.37 -23.20
CA ALA A 8 15.13 -6.61 -24.47
C ALA A 8 13.78 -7.35 -24.32
N ARG A 9 13.47 -7.87 -23.12
CA ARG A 9 12.18 -8.46 -22.78
C ARG A 9 11.27 -7.49 -22.03
N HIS A 10 11.87 -6.57 -21.26
CA HIS A 10 11.15 -5.57 -20.47
C HIS A 10 10.73 -4.35 -21.29
N ILE A 11 11.63 -3.82 -22.13
CA ILE A 11 11.37 -2.63 -22.96
C ILE A 11 10.56 -3.05 -24.18
N GLY A 12 9.33 -2.49 -24.30
CA GLY A 12 8.37 -2.86 -25.32
C GLY A 12 8.78 -2.52 -26.76
N PRO A 13 9.21 -1.25 -27.08
CA PRO A 13 9.59 -0.90 -28.42
C PRO A 13 10.87 -1.61 -28.85
N ASP A 14 10.81 -2.33 -29.97
CA ASP A 14 12.00 -2.84 -30.66
C ASP A 14 12.76 -1.71 -31.38
N PRO A 15 13.98 -1.96 -31.91
CA PRO A 15 14.78 -0.90 -32.56
C PRO A 15 14.09 -0.23 -33.76
N ASP A 16 13.24 -0.93 -34.51
CA ASP A 16 12.50 -0.34 -35.62
C ASP A 16 11.35 0.52 -35.15
N SER A 17 10.64 0.08 -34.12
CA SER A 17 9.60 0.84 -33.43
C SER A 17 10.15 2.10 -32.78
N GLU A 18 11.29 1.99 -32.07
CA GLU A 18 11.98 3.13 -31.45
C GLU A 18 12.34 4.18 -32.50
N ARG A 19 12.88 3.77 -33.66
CA ARG A 19 13.21 4.69 -34.75
C ARG A 19 11.95 5.41 -35.27
N ARG A 20 10.86 4.70 -35.51
CA ARG A 20 9.59 5.29 -35.95
C ARG A 20 9.03 6.29 -34.94
N MET A 21 9.14 5.98 -33.66
CA MET A 21 8.75 6.90 -32.58
C MET A 21 9.60 8.16 -32.58
N LEU A 22 10.94 8.03 -32.70
CA LEU A 22 11.89 9.14 -32.78
C LEU A 22 11.63 10.03 -34.01
N GLU A 23 11.40 9.44 -35.18
CA GLU A 23 11.03 10.18 -36.41
C GLU A 23 9.74 11.01 -36.19
N THR A 24 8.72 10.44 -35.49
CA THR A 24 7.49 11.14 -35.18
C THR A 24 7.69 12.32 -34.22
N VAL A 25 8.60 12.16 -33.24
CA VAL A 25 8.94 13.23 -32.30
C VAL A 25 9.93 14.26 -32.89
N GLY A 26 10.68 13.87 -33.92
CA GLY A 26 11.62 14.74 -34.63
C GLY A 26 13.06 14.69 -34.12
N TYR A 27 13.53 13.55 -33.59
CA TYR A 27 14.89 13.34 -33.10
C TYR A 27 15.55 12.13 -33.77
N GLY A 28 16.88 12.15 -33.83
CA GLY A 28 17.64 11.07 -34.45
C GLY A 28 17.99 9.93 -33.49
N SER A 29 17.97 10.18 -32.18
CA SER A 29 18.26 9.19 -31.14
C SER A 29 17.57 9.52 -29.81
N VAL A 30 17.46 8.53 -28.95
CA VAL A 30 16.95 8.73 -27.58
C VAL A 30 17.87 9.70 -26.82
N GLU A 31 19.17 9.64 -27.00
CA GLU A 31 20.10 10.53 -26.31
C GLU A 31 19.90 11.99 -26.73
N GLU A 32 19.72 12.28 -28.03
CA GLU A 32 19.38 13.63 -28.51
C GLU A 32 18.06 14.14 -27.92
N LEU A 33 17.06 13.27 -27.81
CA LEU A 33 15.79 13.60 -27.17
C LEU A 33 15.99 13.95 -25.68
N MET A 34 16.74 13.13 -24.95
CA MET A 34 17.00 13.32 -23.52
C MET A 34 17.83 14.57 -23.25
N ASP A 35 18.84 14.87 -24.09
CA ASP A 35 19.63 16.12 -24.01
C ASP A 35 18.78 17.36 -24.33
N ALA A 36 17.74 17.19 -25.15
CA ALA A 36 16.79 18.26 -25.42
C ALA A 36 15.75 18.48 -24.32
N ALA A 37 15.33 17.40 -23.66
CA ALA A 37 14.26 17.42 -22.65
C ALA A 37 14.76 17.79 -21.25
N ILE A 38 15.90 17.25 -20.84
CA ILE A 38 16.44 17.45 -19.48
C ILE A 38 17.27 18.73 -19.42
N PRO A 39 17.05 19.61 -18.41
CA PRO A 39 17.90 20.78 -18.21
C PRO A 39 19.35 20.40 -17.93
N GLU A 40 20.29 21.04 -18.64
CA GLU A 40 21.75 20.77 -18.53
C GLU A 40 22.25 20.87 -17.05
N VAL A 41 21.69 21.77 -16.28
CA VAL A 41 22.07 21.99 -14.87
C VAL A 41 21.88 20.77 -13.97
N ILE A 42 21.02 19.82 -14.35
CA ILE A 42 20.79 18.60 -13.60
C ILE A 42 21.24 17.35 -14.37
N ARG A 43 21.66 17.52 -15.62
CA ARG A 43 22.07 16.42 -16.50
C ARG A 43 23.31 15.71 -15.92
N TRP A 44 23.18 14.40 -15.73
CA TRP A 44 24.27 13.56 -15.26
C TRP A 44 24.82 12.72 -16.43
N HIS A 45 26.11 12.80 -16.70
CA HIS A 45 26.78 12.14 -17.82
C HIS A 45 27.62 10.92 -17.39
N GLY A 46 27.46 10.44 -16.15
CA GLY A 46 28.16 9.27 -15.65
C GLY A 46 27.52 7.94 -16.07
N THR A 47 28.14 6.87 -15.63
CA THR A 47 27.58 5.52 -15.71
C THR A 47 27.23 5.07 -14.28
N LEU A 48 26.05 4.46 -14.10
CA LEU A 48 25.63 3.91 -12.80
C LEU A 48 26.59 2.79 -12.38
N ASP A 49 27.09 2.85 -11.16
CA ASP A 49 27.95 1.81 -10.59
C ASP A 49 27.07 0.66 -10.05
N LEU A 50 26.56 -0.13 -10.97
CA LEU A 50 25.73 -1.30 -10.72
C LEU A 50 26.41 -2.54 -11.30
N PRO A 51 26.10 -3.73 -10.77
CA PRO A 51 26.56 -4.99 -11.35
C PRO A 51 26.19 -5.09 -12.85
N ALA A 52 27.01 -5.78 -13.62
CA ALA A 52 26.68 -6.09 -15.01
C ALA A 52 25.32 -6.81 -15.11
N PRO A 53 24.49 -6.53 -16.13
CA PRO A 53 23.15 -7.11 -16.22
C PRO A 53 23.20 -8.65 -16.24
N ALA A 54 22.41 -9.27 -15.40
CA ALA A 54 22.22 -10.72 -15.38
C ALA A 54 21.09 -11.16 -16.33
N SER A 55 21.20 -12.36 -16.88
CA SER A 55 20.05 -13.03 -17.46
C SER A 55 19.04 -13.44 -16.35
N GLU A 56 17.79 -13.74 -16.73
CA GLU A 56 16.77 -14.25 -15.79
C GLU A 56 17.28 -15.47 -15.02
N ARG A 57 17.93 -16.40 -15.71
CA ARG A 57 18.52 -17.60 -15.11
C ARG A 57 19.60 -17.30 -14.06
N GLU A 58 20.49 -16.36 -14.37
CA GLU A 58 21.55 -15.93 -13.45
C GLU A 58 20.98 -15.21 -12.22
N ALA A 59 20.03 -14.29 -12.43
CA ALA A 59 19.38 -13.57 -11.33
C ALA A 59 18.65 -14.54 -10.38
N ILE A 60 17.92 -15.51 -10.90
CA ILE A 60 17.28 -16.56 -10.10
C ILE A 60 18.31 -17.41 -9.37
N ALA A 61 19.43 -17.76 -10.01
CA ALA A 61 20.48 -18.54 -9.35
C ALA A 61 21.13 -17.75 -8.19
N GLU A 62 21.37 -16.45 -8.37
CA GLU A 62 21.90 -15.57 -7.32
C GLU A 62 20.90 -15.41 -6.16
N LEU A 63 19.61 -15.23 -6.46
CA LEU A 63 18.55 -15.18 -5.44
C LEU A 63 18.44 -16.50 -4.67
N ARG A 64 18.57 -17.66 -5.35
CA ARG A 64 18.63 -18.98 -4.68
C ARG A 64 19.85 -19.10 -3.78
N ALA A 65 21.00 -18.55 -4.19
CA ALA A 65 22.18 -18.55 -3.35
C ALA A 65 22.02 -17.65 -2.11
N LEU A 66 21.36 -16.50 -2.23
CA LEU A 66 21.01 -15.66 -1.08
C LEU A 66 19.98 -16.38 -0.19
N ALA A 67 18.93 -16.94 -0.76
CA ALA A 67 17.90 -17.70 -0.04
C ALA A 67 18.51 -18.86 0.78
N ALA A 68 19.42 -19.63 0.19
CA ALA A 68 20.10 -20.74 0.86
C ALA A 68 20.96 -20.34 2.08
N ARG A 69 21.24 -19.07 2.26
CA ARG A 69 21.96 -18.55 3.46
C ARG A 69 21.00 -18.20 4.60
N ASN A 70 19.69 -18.31 4.38
CA ASN A 70 18.67 -18.17 5.41
C ASN A 70 18.35 -19.54 6.02
N THR A 71 17.97 -19.55 7.29
CA THR A 71 17.50 -20.76 7.97
C THR A 71 16.03 -20.59 8.34
N VAL A 72 15.15 -21.35 7.69
CA VAL A 72 13.72 -21.36 8.01
C VAL A 72 13.50 -22.28 9.22
N ALA A 73 13.60 -21.72 10.42
CA ALA A 73 13.28 -22.40 11.65
C ALA A 73 11.78 -22.29 11.96
N VAL A 74 11.25 -23.23 12.76
CA VAL A 74 9.89 -23.12 13.29
C VAL A 74 9.81 -21.90 14.20
N SER A 75 8.96 -20.94 13.87
CA SER A 75 8.82 -19.74 14.69
C SER A 75 7.70 -19.92 15.71
N MET A 76 8.05 -19.80 16.97
CA MET A 76 7.14 -19.68 18.12
C MET A 76 7.40 -18.36 18.87
N ILE A 77 7.86 -17.34 18.16
CA ILE A 77 8.16 -16.00 18.70
C ILE A 77 6.86 -15.22 18.95
N GLY A 78 5.88 -15.32 18.03
CA GLY A 78 4.63 -14.58 18.09
C GLY A 78 4.80 -13.10 17.74
N LEU A 79 4.46 -12.22 18.66
CA LEU A 79 4.52 -10.76 18.47
C LEU A 79 3.74 -10.27 17.23
N GLY A 80 2.57 -10.87 16.97
CA GLY A 80 1.71 -10.49 15.85
C GLY A 80 2.10 -11.08 14.49
N TYR A 81 3.12 -11.95 14.45
CA TYR A 81 3.56 -12.68 13.25
C TYR A 81 3.52 -14.18 13.52
N HIS A 82 2.75 -14.91 12.70
CA HIS A 82 2.44 -16.32 12.93
C HIS A 82 2.56 -17.15 11.65
N GLY A 83 3.00 -18.39 11.79
CA GLY A 83 2.94 -19.35 10.70
C GLY A 83 1.48 -19.64 10.31
N THR A 84 1.22 -19.72 9.01
CA THR A 84 -0.10 -20.02 8.45
C THR A 84 0.04 -20.83 7.18
N HIS A 85 -0.98 -21.61 6.84
CA HIS A 85 -1.04 -22.35 5.59
C HIS A 85 -1.80 -21.56 4.52
N THR A 86 -1.07 -20.96 3.57
CA THR A 86 -1.71 -20.33 2.41
C THR A 86 -2.31 -21.43 1.50
N PRO A 87 -3.64 -21.49 1.31
CA PRO A 87 -4.23 -22.45 0.40
C PRO A 87 -3.65 -22.28 -1.02
N ALA A 88 -3.21 -23.40 -1.64
CA ALA A 88 -2.55 -23.35 -2.94
C ALA A 88 -3.40 -22.67 -4.02
N VAL A 89 -4.73 -22.87 -3.97
CA VAL A 89 -5.68 -22.24 -4.90
C VAL A 89 -5.68 -20.70 -4.76
N ILE A 90 -5.48 -20.16 -3.55
CA ILE A 90 -5.40 -18.70 -3.31
C ILE A 90 -4.02 -18.20 -3.73
N ARG A 91 -2.95 -18.87 -3.29
CA ARG A 91 -1.59 -18.45 -3.65
C ARG A 91 -1.42 -18.34 -5.16
N ARG A 92 -1.76 -19.39 -5.91
CA ARG A 92 -1.55 -19.42 -7.35
C ARG A 92 -2.51 -18.51 -8.14
N ASN A 93 -3.73 -18.31 -7.65
CA ASN A 93 -4.74 -17.55 -8.38
C ASN A 93 -4.97 -16.12 -7.85
N VAL A 94 -4.23 -15.68 -6.83
CA VAL A 94 -4.22 -14.30 -6.35
C VAL A 94 -2.78 -13.77 -6.31
N LEU A 95 -1.93 -14.30 -5.42
CA LEU A 95 -0.56 -13.78 -5.22
C LEU A 95 0.31 -13.92 -6.48
N GLU A 96 0.21 -15.05 -7.16
CA GLU A 96 1.02 -15.40 -8.35
C GLU A 96 0.28 -15.12 -9.66
N ASN A 97 -0.89 -14.47 -9.64
CA ASN A 97 -1.71 -14.25 -10.84
C ASN A 97 -1.68 -12.78 -11.28
N PRO A 98 -1.15 -12.48 -12.49
CA PRO A 98 -1.05 -11.11 -13.01
C PRO A 98 -2.39 -10.37 -13.11
N ALA A 99 -3.52 -11.07 -13.31
CA ALA A 99 -4.84 -10.45 -13.29
C ALA A 99 -5.17 -9.76 -11.95
N TRP A 100 -4.53 -10.18 -10.85
CA TRP A 100 -4.68 -9.58 -9.54
C TRP A 100 -3.53 -8.65 -9.18
N TYR A 101 -2.27 -9.09 -9.34
CA TYR A 101 -1.14 -8.29 -8.87
C TYR A 101 -0.79 -7.11 -9.80
N THR A 102 -1.17 -7.13 -11.09
CA THR A 102 -0.93 -6.00 -12.00
C THR A 102 -2.06 -4.98 -12.05
N ALA A 103 -3.16 -5.20 -11.34
CA ALA A 103 -4.28 -4.28 -11.28
C ALA A 103 -3.93 -3.00 -10.51
N TYR A 104 -4.58 -1.88 -10.84
CA TYR A 104 -4.43 -0.62 -10.11
C TYR A 104 -5.54 -0.43 -9.05
N THR A 105 -5.38 0.58 -8.21
CA THR A 105 -6.41 1.04 -7.28
C THR A 105 -7.73 1.27 -8.02
N PRO A 106 -8.88 0.81 -7.49
CA PRO A 106 -10.15 0.80 -8.21
C PRO A 106 -10.83 2.18 -8.29
N TYR A 107 -10.11 3.20 -8.77
CA TYR A 107 -10.69 4.54 -9.03
C TYR A 107 -11.66 4.57 -10.20
N GLN A 108 -11.58 3.60 -11.11
CA GLN A 108 -12.56 3.37 -12.15
C GLN A 108 -13.35 2.10 -11.80
N PRO A 109 -14.46 2.26 -11.06
CA PRO A 109 -15.14 1.12 -10.46
C PRO A 109 -15.82 0.22 -11.50
N GLU A 110 -16.20 0.74 -12.66
CA GLU A 110 -16.87 -0.03 -13.72
C GLU A 110 -16.02 -1.19 -14.25
N ILE A 111 -14.70 -1.09 -14.14
CA ILE A 111 -13.74 -2.11 -14.58
C ILE A 111 -12.95 -2.72 -13.40
N SER A 112 -13.51 -2.64 -12.20
CA SER A 112 -12.86 -3.08 -10.96
C SER A 112 -13.85 -3.82 -10.03
N GLN A 113 -14.94 -4.34 -10.58
CA GLN A 113 -16.02 -4.92 -9.78
C GLN A 113 -15.58 -6.17 -9.01
N GLY A 114 -14.67 -6.96 -9.58
CA GLY A 114 -14.13 -8.15 -8.91
C GLY A 114 -13.26 -7.81 -7.71
N ARG A 115 -12.32 -6.87 -7.84
CA ARG A 115 -11.50 -6.38 -6.70
C ARG A 115 -12.36 -5.74 -5.63
N LEU A 116 -13.33 -4.94 -6.03
CA LEU A 116 -14.24 -4.28 -5.10
C LEU A 116 -15.11 -5.29 -4.35
N GLU A 117 -15.60 -6.37 -5.00
CA GLU A 117 -16.29 -7.47 -4.31
C GLU A 117 -15.35 -8.17 -3.32
N ALA A 118 -14.13 -8.48 -3.72
CA ALA A 118 -13.14 -9.11 -2.84
C ALA A 118 -12.80 -8.24 -1.61
N LEU A 119 -12.66 -6.92 -1.80
CA LEU A 119 -12.43 -5.98 -0.70
C LEU A 119 -13.67 -5.82 0.20
N LEU A 120 -14.87 -5.92 -0.36
CA LEU A 120 -16.10 -5.90 0.43
C LEU A 120 -16.23 -7.18 1.28
N ASN A 121 -15.79 -8.35 0.77
CA ASN A 121 -15.66 -9.57 1.57
C ASN A 121 -14.69 -9.36 2.75
N PHE A 122 -13.55 -8.72 2.49
CA PHE A 122 -12.57 -8.38 3.55
C PHE A 122 -13.18 -7.46 4.61
N GLN A 123 -13.84 -6.37 4.22
CA GLN A 123 -14.50 -5.45 5.15
C GLN A 123 -15.58 -6.18 5.98
N THR A 124 -16.38 -7.04 5.34
CA THR A 124 -17.43 -7.82 6.00
C THR A 124 -16.85 -8.80 7.02
N MET A 125 -15.76 -9.48 6.66
CA MET A 125 -15.02 -10.36 7.57
C MET A 125 -14.55 -9.59 8.82
N VAL A 126 -13.92 -8.44 8.62
CA VAL A 126 -13.39 -7.63 9.74
C VAL A 126 -14.52 -7.08 10.61
N THR A 127 -15.60 -6.55 10.03
CA THR A 127 -16.75 -6.03 10.81
C THR A 127 -17.43 -7.12 11.61
N ASP A 128 -17.63 -8.29 11.03
CA ASP A 128 -18.26 -9.42 11.70
C ASP A 128 -17.40 -9.93 12.88
N LEU A 129 -16.13 -10.19 12.64
CA LEU A 129 -15.22 -10.69 13.68
C LEU A 129 -14.99 -9.68 14.80
N THR A 130 -14.85 -8.39 14.48
CA THR A 130 -14.65 -7.35 15.50
C THR A 130 -15.94 -6.93 16.20
N GLY A 131 -17.11 -7.23 15.61
CA GLY A 131 -18.41 -6.77 16.12
C GLY A 131 -18.61 -5.26 16.02
N LEU A 132 -17.88 -4.58 15.11
CA LEU A 132 -17.97 -3.15 14.85
C LEU A 132 -18.67 -2.87 13.52
N ALA A 133 -19.21 -1.67 13.37
CA ALA A 133 -20.13 -1.36 12.29
C ALA A 133 -19.48 -1.23 10.90
N THR A 134 -18.24 -0.72 10.83
CA THR A 134 -17.60 -0.41 9.55
C THR A 134 -16.09 -0.65 9.65
N ALA A 135 -15.52 -1.35 8.66
CA ALA A 135 -14.09 -1.53 8.50
C ALA A 135 -13.62 -0.96 7.16
N ASN A 136 -12.37 -0.49 7.09
CA ASN A 136 -11.75 -0.05 5.85
C ASN A 136 -11.24 -1.22 4.99
N ALA A 137 -10.80 -0.90 3.77
CA ALA A 137 -10.37 -1.88 2.78
C ALA A 137 -8.87 -2.23 2.84
N SER A 138 -8.18 -1.89 3.85
CA SER A 138 -6.91 -2.29 4.46
C SER A 138 -6.11 -1.11 5.01
N MET A 139 -5.24 -1.45 5.93
CA MET A 139 -4.18 -0.61 6.50
C MET A 139 -2.82 -1.21 6.13
N LEU A 140 -1.72 -0.59 6.59
CA LEU A 140 -0.37 -0.98 6.20
C LEU A 140 0.17 -2.14 7.05
N ASP A 141 0.00 -2.07 8.36
CA ASP A 141 0.28 -3.12 9.36
C ASP A 141 -0.46 -2.81 10.68
N GLU A 142 -0.30 -3.64 11.72
CA GLU A 142 -0.96 -3.42 13.01
C GLU A 142 -0.47 -2.14 13.69
N GLY A 143 0.85 -1.90 13.75
CA GLY A 143 1.39 -0.72 14.42
C GLY A 143 0.91 0.59 13.79
N THR A 144 0.90 0.67 12.46
CA THR A 144 0.38 1.84 11.75
C THR A 144 -1.14 1.97 11.89
N ALA A 145 -1.89 0.87 11.90
CA ALA A 145 -3.33 0.88 12.15
C ALA A 145 -3.65 1.40 13.57
N ALA A 146 -2.89 0.97 14.58
CA ALA A 146 -3.03 1.45 15.95
C ALA A 146 -2.68 2.95 16.09
N ALA A 147 -1.64 3.42 15.40
CA ALA A 147 -1.28 4.83 15.38
C ALA A 147 -2.35 5.70 14.68
N GLU A 148 -2.95 5.22 13.60
CA GLU A 148 -4.09 5.87 12.95
C GLU A 148 -5.33 5.87 13.85
N ALA A 149 -5.57 4.79 14.62
CA ALA A 149 -6.63 4.73 15.62
C ALA A 149 -6.46 5.79 16.71
N MET A 150 -5.24 6.01 17.21
CA MET A 150 -4.91 7.09 18.15
C MET A 150 -5.30 8.46 17.58
N THR A 151 -4.87 8.77 16.36
CA THR A 151 -5.17 10.07 15.75
C THR A 151 -6.65 10.22 15.42
N LEU A 152 -7.35 9.13 15.08
CA LEU A 152 -8.81 9.11 14.93
C LEU A 152 -9.49 9.40 16.27
N ALA A 153 -9.10 8.71 17.34
CA ALA A 153 -9.65 8.94 18.69
C ALA A 153 -9.46 10.39 19.12
N ARG A 154 -8.27 10.98 18.90
CA ARG A 154 -8.00 12.38 19.24
C ARG A 154 -8.95 13.36 18.55
N ARG A 155 -9.30 13.11 17.29
CA ARG A 155 -10.23 13.95 16.51
C ARG A 155 -11.70 13.73 16.87
N ALA A 156 -12.04 12.53 17.31
CA ALA A 156 -13.43 12.15 17.61
C ALA A 156 -13.88 12.54 19.01
N THR A 157 -12.94 12.68 19.95
CA THR A 157 -13.25 13.09 21.34
C THR A 157 -13.37 14.59 21.48
N LYS A 158 -14.14 15.03 22.47
CA LYS A 158 -14.30 16.45 22.83
C LYS A 158 -13.38 16.90 23.96
N THR A 159 -12.65 15.97 24.59
CA THR A 159 -11.72 16.29 25.67
C THR A 159 -10.56 17.15 25.14
N THR A 160 -10.07 18.05 25.99
CA THR A 160 -8.90 18.89 25.70
C THR A 160 -7.58 18.21 26.06
N SER A 161 -7.63 17.10 26.80
CA SER A 161 -6.46 16.32 27.16
C SER A 161 -5.72 15.84 25.90
N ASN A 162 -4.39 15.85 25.93
CA ASN A 162 -3.53 15.28 24.90
C ASN A 162 -2.87 13.96 25.36
N VAL A 163 -3.33 13.35 26.44
CA VAL A 163 -2.83 12.09 26.96
C VAL A 163 -3.51 10.91 26.25
N TYR A 164 -2.71 9.99 25.72
CA TYR A 164 -3.13 8.70 25.19
C TYR A 164 -2.54 7.58 26.05
N VAL A 165 -3.38 6.73 26.61
CA VAL A 165 -2.97 5.62 27.46
C VAL A 165 -2.80 4.37 26.58
N VAL A 166 -1.70 3.66 26.78
CA VAL A 166 -1.38 2.41 26.10
C VAL A 166 -1.14 1.33 27.15
N ASP A 167 -1.83 0.21 27.03
CA ASP A 167 -1.60 -0.96 27.90
C ASP A 167 -0.14 -1.46 27.73
N ALA A 168 0.54 -1.69 28.82
CA ALA A 168 1.90 -2.20 28.86
C ALA A 168 2.04 -3.60 28.21
N ASP A 169 0.94 -4.36 28.13
CA ASP A 169 0.89 -5.65 27.44
C ASP A 169 0.63 -5.53 25.93
N THR A 170 0.76 -4.31 25.36
CA THR A 170 0.73 -4.08 23.91
C THR A 170 2.02 -4.59 23.27
N LEU A 171 1.95 -5.01 22.01
CA LEU A 171 3.13 -5.44 21.23
C LEU A 171 4.17 -4.30 21.17
N PRO A 172 5.44 -4.56 21.48
CA PRO A 172 6.45 -3.50 21.61
C PRO A 172 6.63 -2.66 20.33
N GLN A 173 6.58 -3.28 19.16
CA GLN A 173 6.64 -2.58 17.89
C GLN A 173 5.40 -1.68 17.66
N THR A 174 4.24 -2.08 18.14
CA THR A 174 3.02 -1.25 18.08
C THR A 174 3.16 -0.02 18.98
N VAL A 175 3.69 -0.20 20.19
CA VAL A 175 4.00 0.92 21.11
C VAL A 175 4.98 1.90 20.46
N ALA A 176 6.05 1.39 19.81
CA ALA A 176 7.05 2.24 19.14
C ALA A 176 6.46 3.08 18.01
N VAL A 177 5.59 2.49 17.17
CA VAL A 177 4.94 3.21 16.07
C VAL A 177 3.92 4.23 16.60
N ILE A 178 3.14 3.89 17.63
CA ILE A 178 2.23 4.84 18.31
C ILE A 178 3.02 6.04 18.84
N ALA A 179 4.10 5.80 19.57
CA ALA A 179 4.92 6.85 20.18
C ALA A 179 5.58 7.75 19.12
N GLY A 180 6.13 7.15 18.04
CA GLY A 180 6.73 7.89 16.94
C GLY A 180 5.73 8.76 16.18
N ARG A 181 4.46 8.33 16.08
CA ARG A 181 3.38 9.11 15.49
C ARG A 181 2.84 10.18 16.44
N ALA A 182 2.87 9.95 17.74
CA ALA A 182 2.34 10.84 18.76
C ALA A 182 3.22 12.06 18.99
N GLU A 183 4.54 11.88 19.01
CA GLU A 183 5.53 12.91 19.38
C GLU A 183 5.40 14.17 18.50
N PRO A 184 5.39 14.11 17.16
CA PRO A 184 5.28 15.31 16.33
C PRO A 184 3.97 16.07 16.51
N LEU A 185 2.92 15.38 16.97
CA LEU A 185 1.58 15.93 17.19
C LEU A 185 1.38 16.46 18.61
N GLY A 186 2.42 16.41 19.47
CA GLY A 186 2.33 16.84 20.86
C GLY A 186 1.42 15.96 21.73
N ILE A 187 1.18 14.70 21.31
CA ILE A 187 0.41 13.73 22.07
C ILE A 187 1.34 13.04 23.09
N GLU A 188 0.93 13.05 24.35
CA GLU A 188 1.63 12.40 25.45
C GLU A 188 1.18 10.93 25.53
N VAL A 189 2.06 9.99 25.19
CA VAL A 189 1.81 8.54 25.33
C VAL A 189 2.21 8.10 26.73
N ARG A 190 1.27 7.50 27.47
CA ARG A 190 1.52 6.87 28.78
C ARG A 190 1.30 5.37 28.67
N VAL A 191 2.39 4.62 28.82
CA VAL A 191 2.35 3.17 28.88
C VAL A 191 2.12 2.77 30.34
N LEU A 192 1.00 2.08 30.62
CA LEU A 192 0.56 1.69 31.95
C LEU A 192 0.24 0.20 32.00
N ASP A 193 0.58 -0.45 33.12
CA ASP A 193 0.02 -1.76 33.44
C ASP A 193 -1.44 -1.56 33.93
N VAL A 194 -2.38 -1.77 33.04
CA VAL A 194 -3.82 -1.49 33.28
C VAL A 194 -4.45 -2.38 34.38
N ASP A 195 -3.77 -3.42 34.83
CA ASP A 195 -4.19 -4.28 35.93
C ASP A 195 -3.73 -3.73 37.30
N VAL A 196 -2.70 -2.87 37.32
CA VAL A 196 -2.05 -2.39 38.54
C VAL A 196 -2.12 -0.88 38.67
N ASP A 197 -1.92 -0.15 37.57
CA ASP A 197 -1.83 1.32 37.56
C ASP A 197 -3.22 1.96 37.47
N GLU A 198 -3.40 3.10 38.13
CA GLU A 198 -4.62 3.90 37.99
C GLU A 198 -4.60 4.68 36.66
N LEU A 199 -5.74 4.66 35.97
CA LEU A 199 -5.93 5.51 34.78
C LEU A 199 -5.83 7.00 35.14
N PRO A 200 -5.20 7.85 34.29
CA PRO A 200 -5.19 9.30 34.49
C PRO A 200 -6.62 9.86 34.62
N ALA A 201 -6.77 10.93 35.39
CA ALA A 201 -8.08 11.59 35.53
C ALA A 201 -8.62 12.14 34.19
N GLU A 202 -7.71 12.57 33.29
CA GLU A 202 -8.06 13.10 31.98
C GLU A 202 -7.15 12.48 30.89
N PHE A 203 -7.77 11.84 29.91
CA PHE A 203 -7.13 11.29 28.71
C PHE A 203 -8.15 11.22 27.56
N PHE A 204 -7.66 11.22 26.30
CA PHE A 204 -8.59 11.20 25.18
C PHE A 204 -8.82 9.80 24.60
N GLY A 205 -7.91 8.86 24.89
CA GLY A 205 -8.02 7.50 24.37
C GLY A 205 -7.22 6.48 25.17
N LEU A 206 -7.68 5.24 25.11
CA LEU A 206 -7.06 4.07 25.71
C LEU A 206 -6.83 3.00 24.64
N HIS A 207 -5.60 2.48 24.54
CA HIS A 207 -5.23 1.37 23.66
C HIS A 207 -5.01 0.10 24.47
N LEU A 208 -5.68 -0.98 24.08
CA LEU A 208 -5.62 -2.29 24.69
C LEU A 208 -5.20 -3.33 23.64
N GLN A 209 -4.44 -4.36 24.06
CA GLN A 209 -4.05 -5.47 23.21
C GLN A 209 -4.83 -6.74 23.56
N TYR A 210 -5.36 -7.48 22.55
CA TYR A 210 -6.25 -8.60 22.78
C TYR A 210 -6.06 -9.72 21.75
N PRO A 211 -5.41 -10.87 22.10
CA PRO A 211 -4.65 -11.11 23.35
C PRO A 211 -3.49 -10.17 23.55
N GLY A 212 -3.04 -10.01 24.79
CA GLY A 212 -1.84 -9.23 25.10
C GLY A 212 -0.54 -9.84 24.56
N ALA A 213 0.54 -9.08 24.52
CA ALA A 213 1.86 -9.56 24.13
C ALA A 213 2.39 -10.70 25.02
N SER A 214 1.94 -10.77 26.26
CA SER A 214 2.19 -11.90 27.17
C SER A 214 1.39 -13.16 26.83
N GLY A 215 0.41 -13.06 25.95
CA GLY A 215 -0.59 -14.07 25.63
C GLY A 215 -1.87 -13.99 26.48
N THR A 216 -1.88 -13.14 27.49
CA THR A 216 -3.00 -13.04 28.43
C THR A 216 -4.25 -12.52 27.73
N VAL A 217 -5.39 -13.18 28.01
CA VAL A 217 -6.72 -12.76 27.58
C VAL A 217 -7.47 -12.19 28.78
N ARG A 218 -7.84 -10.90 28.71
CA ARG A 218 -8.49 -10.15 29.79
C ARG A 218 -9.93 -9.77 29.43
N ASP A 219 -10.81 -9.67 30.42
CA ASP A 219 -12.10 -9.01 30.26
C ASP A 219 -11.94 -7.50 30.45
N HIS A 220 -11.81 -6.80 29.34
CA HIS A 220 -11.62 -5.35 29.32
C HIS A 220 -12.90 -4.52 29.56
N ALA A 221 -14.06 -5.13 29.75
CA ALA A 221 -15.34 -4.40 29.82
C ALA A 221 -15.35 -3.30 30.91
N ARG A 222 -14.69 -3.54 32.06
CA ARG A 222 -14.59 -2.53 33.15
C ARG A 222 -13.70 -1.35 32.74
N LEU A 223 -12.59 -1.60 32.07
CA LEU A 223 -11.67 -0.56 31.59
C LEU A 223 -12.33 0.29 30.50
N VAL A 224 -13.05 -0.36 29.58
CA VAL A 224 -13.85 0.32 28.55
C VAL A 224 -14.88 1.26 29.19
N ALA A 225 -15.63 0.78 30.18
CA ALA A 225 -16.62 1.59 30.89
C ALA A 225 -15.98 2.78 31.63
N ALA A 226 -14.81 2.58 32.26
CA ALA A 226 -14.06 3.63 32.94
C ALA A 226 -13.53 4.69 31.94
N ALA A 227 -13.00 4.28 30.82
CA ALA A 227 -12.55 5.18 29.76
C ALA A 227 -13.70 6.03 29.19
N HIS A 228 -14.84 5.41 28.93
CA HIS A 228 -16.05 6.14 28.49
C HIS A 228 -16.55 7.13 29.53
N ALA A 229 -16.50 6.77 30.81
CA ALA A 229 -16.87 7.69 31.90
C ALA A 229 -15.95 8.91 31.96
N ALA A 230 -14.68 8.78 31.54
CA ALA A 230 -13.72 9.89 31.39
C ALA A 230 -13.87 10.64 30.05
N GLY A 231 -14.78 10.23 29.17
CA GLY A 231 -14.98 10.82 27.84
C GLY A 231 -13.93 10.40 26.79
N ALA A 232 -13.14 9.36 27.07
CA ALA A 232 -12.14 8.82 26.18
C ALA A 232 -12.73 7.75 25.26
N LEU A 233 -12.10 7.53 24.07
CA LEU A 233 -12.41 6.40 23.20
C LEU A 233 -11.45 5.24 23.46
N VAL A 234 -11.94 4.02 23.24
CA VAL A 234 -11.16 2.79 23.43
C VAL A 234 -10.86 2.13 22.09
N THR A 235 -9.57 1.94 21.84
CA THR A 235 -9.05 1.12 20.74
C THR A 235 -8.62 -0.23 21.28
N VAL A 236 -9.01 -1.32 20.61
CA VAL A 236 -8.56 -2.67 20.91
C VAL A 236 -7.78 -3.17 19.69
N ALA A 237 -6.48 -3.41 19.85
CA ALA A 237 -5.71 -4.18 18.86
C ALA A 237 -6.00 -5.67 19.07
N ALA A 238 -6.60 -6.32 18.07
CA ALA A 238 -7.14 -7.66 18.22
C ALA A 238 -6.69 -8.62 17.13
N ASP A 239 -6.39 -9.86 17.54
CA ASP A 239 -6.10 -10.97 16.62
C ASP A 239 -7.40 -11.56 16.07
N LEU A 240 -7.65 -11.43 14.77
CA LEU A 240 -8.89 -11.90 14.13
C LEU A 240 -9.11 -13.41 14.25
N LEU A 241 -8.06 -14.24 14.31
CA LEU A 241 -8.23 -15.69 14.53
C LEU A 241 -8.73 -15.96 15.96
N ALA A 242 -8.16 -15.29 16.94
CA ALA A 242 -8.61 -15.36 18.32
C ALA A 242 -10.07 -14.92 18.44
N LEU A 243 -10.51 -13.90 17.69
CA LEU A 243 -11.89 -13.42 17.69
C LEU A 243 -12.92 -14.42 17.14
N THR A 244 -12.50 -15.51 16.52
CA THR A 244 -13.43 -16.57 16.12
C THR A 244 -13.95 -17.38 17.33
N VAL A 245 -13.20 -17.35 18.44
CA VAL A 245 -13.50 -18.08 19.70
C VAL A 245 -13.58 -17.17 20.94
N LEU A 246 -13.07 -15.93 20.86
CA LEU A 246 -13.13 -14.93 21.95
C LEU A 246 -14.16 -13.85 21.66
N ARG A 247 -14.68 -13.23 22.72
CA ARG A 247 -15.63 -12.09 22.64
C ARG A 247 -15.05 -10.98 21.78
N ALA A 248 -15.86 -10.45 20.87
CA ALA A 248 -15.44 -9.39 19.98
C ALA A 248 -15.23 -8.05 20.68
N PRO A 249 -14.30 -7.18 20.21
CA PRO A 249 -14.13 -5.82 20.71
C PRO A 249 -15.43 -5.02 20.81
N GLY A 250 -16.30 -5.09 19.80
CA GLY A 250 -17.60 -4.43 19.83
C GLY A 250 -18.54 -4.95 20.94
N GLN A 251 -18.44 -6.24 21.29
CA GLN A 251 -19.24 -6.84 22.37
C GLN A 251 -18.78 -6.43 23.78
N ILE A 252 -17.52 -5.99 23.93
CA ILE A 252 -17.00 -5.44 25.18
C ILE A 252 -17.09 -3.92 25.23
N GLY A 253 -17.66 -3.28 24.17
CA GLY A 253 -17.90 -1.85 24.10
C GLY A 253 -16.78 -1.01 23.51
N ALA A 254 -15.77 -1.61 22.86
CA ALA A 254 -14.72 -0.86 22.18
C ALA A 254 -15.30 0.03 21.07
N ASP A 255 -14.68 1.21 20.87
CA ASP A 255 -15.06 2.16 19.81
C ASP A 255 -14.36 1.88 18.50
N ILE A 256 -13.12 1.38 18.60
CA ILE A 256 -12.21 1.14 17.47
C ILE A 256 -11.54 -0.21 17.67
N ALA A 257 -11.38 -0.99 16.60
CA ALA A 257 -10.53 -2.16 16.58
C ALA A 257 -9.47 -2.00 15.48
N ALA A 258 -8.24 -2.36 15.79
CA ALA A 258 -7.13 -2.38 14.86
C ALA A 258 -6.44 -3.74 14.92
N GLY A 259 -5.58 -4.05 13.94
CA GLY A 259 -4.81 -5.28 13.94
C GLY A 259 -4.28 -5.64 12.57
N THR A 260 -3.81 -6.89 12.45
CA THR A 260 -3.36 -7.46 11.19
C THR A 260 -4.20 -8.67 10.79
N THR A 261 -4.29 -8.93 9.49
CA THR A 261 -4.93 -10.13 8.94
C THR A 261 -3.91 -11.18 8.51
N GLN A 262 -2.64 -11.05 8.90
CA GLN A 262 -1.53 -11.88 8.44
C GLN A 262 -1.81 -13.38 8.60
N ARG A 263 -2.33 -13.80 9.76
CA ARG A 263 -2.57 -15.23 10.00
C ARG A 263 -3.78 -15.82 9.26
N PHE A 264 -4.41 -15.04 8.37
CA PHE A 264 -5.40 -15.52 7.41
C PHE A 264 -4.73 -15.84 6.06
N GLY A 265 -3.80 -16.81 6.08
CA GLY A 265 -3.15 -17.33 4.90
C GLY A 265 -2.10 -16.43 4.24
N VAL A 266 -1.66 -15.35 4.89
CA VAL A 266 -0.62 -14.47 4.36
C VAL A 266 0.73 -14.87 4.95
N PRO A 267 1.75 -15.14 4.13
CA PRO A 267 3.09 -15.48 4.61
C PRO A 267 3.68 -14.38 5.52
N MET A 268 4.55 -14.74 6.46
CA MET A 268 5.22 -13.77 7.34
C MET A 268 6.10 -12.77 6.59
N GLY A 269 6.73 -13.19 5.48
CA GLY A 269 7.50 -12.33 4.58
C GLY A 269 8.57 -11.49 5.24
N PHE A 270 9.20 -11.98 6.29
CA PHE A 270 10.19 -11.25 7.09
C PHE A 270 9.68 -9.89 7.62
N GLY A 271 8.37 -9.78 7.85
CA GLY A 271 7.73 -8.59 8.40
C GLY A 271 6.57 -8.00 7.58
N GLY A 272 6.42 -8.45 6.36
CA GLY A 272 5.35 -7.99 5.47
C GLY A 272 5.67 -8.18 3.99
N PRO A 273 4.75 -7.74 3.10
CA PRO A 273 3.56 -6.92 3.38
C PRO A 273 2.42 -7.71 4.03
N HIS A 274 1.71 -7.08 4.96
CA HIS A 274 0.53 -7.64 5.61
C HIS A 274 -0.61 -6.63 5.58
N ALA A 275 -1.84 -7.08 5.30
CA ALA A 275 -2.98 -6.21 5.38
C ALA A 275 -3.37 -5.96 6.85
N GLY A 276 -3.06 -4.77 7.35
CA GLY A 276 -3.64 -4.27 8.58
C GLY A 276 -5.12 -3.95 8.38
N TYR A 277 -5.87 -3.83 9.46
CA TYR A 277 -7.27 -3.40 9.44
C TYR A 277 -7.57 -2.33 10.49
N LEU A 278 -8.61 -1.55 10.22
CA LEU A 278 -9.18 -0.61 11.17
C LEU A 278 -10.71 -0.67 11.04
N ALA A 279 -11.37 -0.96 12.16
CA ALA A 279 -12.83 -0.98 12.24
C ALA A 279 -13.32 -0.02 13.32
N VAL A 280 -14.50 0.56 13.11
CA VAL A 280 -15.08 1.55 14.01
C VAL A 280 -16.56 1.27 14.28
N ARG A 281 -17.02 1.71 15.45
CA ARG A 281 -18.45 1.75 15.76
C ARG A 281 -19.20 2.76 14.89
N SER A 282 -20.52 2.63 14.84
CA SER A 282 -21.38 3.59 14.13
C SER A 282 -21.12 5.04 14.56
N GLY A 283 -21.12 5.94 13.59
CA GLY A 283 -20.90 7.38 13.76
C GLY A 283 -19.44 7.82 13.60
N LEU A 284 -18.49 6.89 13.45
CA LEU A 284 -17.06 7.20 13.19
C LEU A 284 -16.61 6.92 11.75
N GLU A 285 -17.48 6.45 10.87
CA GLU A 285 -17.15 6.02 9.49
C GLU A 285 -16.45 7.12 8.69
N ARG A 286 -16.89 8.38 8.87
CA ARG A 286 -16.32 9.54 8.16
C ARG A 286 -14.94 9.95 8.67
N MET A 287 -14.45 9.34 9.74
CA MET A 287 -13.12 9.59 10.32
C MET A 287 -12.13 8.46 10.01
N LEU A 288 -12.60 7.34 9.45
CA LEU A 288 -11.73 6.23 9.05
C LEU A 288 -10.66 6.70 8.06
N PRO A 289 -9.38 6.41 8.27
CA PRO A 289 -8.34 6.56 7.26
C PRO A 289 -8.43 5.43 6.22
N GLY A 290 -7.70 5.60 5.12
CA GLY A 290 -7.65 4.60 4.05
C GLY A 290 -8.94 4.53 3.23
N ARG A 291 -8.97 3.58 2.31
CA ARG A 291 -10.11 3.40 1.40
C ARG A 291 -11.25 2.66 2.04
N LEU A 292 -12.44 2.95 1.56
CA LEU A 292 -13.68 2.30 1.98
C LEU A 292 -14.45 1.89 0.73
N VAL A 293 -14.74 0.60 0.60
CA VAL A 293 -15.60 0.09 -0.47
C VAL A 293 -17.06 0.17 -0.03
N GLY A 294 -17.90 0.62 -0.94
CA GLY A 294 -19.34 0.71 -0.70
C GLY A 294 -20.17 0.18 -1.85
N VAL A 295 -21.41 -0.17 -1.55
CA VAL A 295 -22.42 -0.62 -2.49
C VAL A 295 -23.12 0.58 -3.11
N SER A 296 -23.38 0.52 -4.40
CA SER A 296 -24.17 1.50 -5.17
C SER A 296 -24.97 0.78 -6.25
N LYS A 297 -25.47 1.52 -7.21
CA LYS A 297 -26.14 1.00 -8.42
C LYS A 297 -25.56 1.64 -9.67
N ASP A 298 -25.65 0.92 -10.77
CA ASP A 298 -25.30 1.45 -12.09
C ASP A 298 -26.50 2.18 -12.75
N ALA A 299 -26.28 2.71 -13.95
CA ALA A 299 -27.31 3.43 -14.71
C ALA A 299 -28.51 2.55 -15.16
N ALA A 300 -28.39 1.22 -15.06
CA ALA A 300 -29.50 0.30 -15.30
C ALA A 300 -30.22 -0.13 -14.00
N GLY A 301 -29.77 0.37 -12.84
CA GLY A 301 -30.31 0.00 -11.52
C GLY A 301 -29.66 -1.24 -10.91
N ASN A 302 -28.74 -1.91 -11.61
CA ASN A 302 -28.06 -3.08 -11.09
C ASN A 302 -27.09 -2.72 -9.97
N ARG A 303 -26.89 -3.66 -9.02
CA ARG A 303 -25.88 -3.53 -7.97
C ARG A 303 -24.50 -3.32 -8.57
N ALA A 304 -23.78 -2.36 -8.02
CA ALA A 304 -22.41 -2.07 -8.37
C ALA A 304 -21.61 -1.66 -7.14
N TYR A 305 -20.30 -1.87 -7.16
CA TYR A 305 -19.39 -1.52 -6.08
C TYR A 305 -18.52 -0.34 -6.47
N ARG A 306 -18.14 0.47 -5.50
CA ARG A 306 -17.27 1.64 -5.69
C ARG A 306 -16.49 1.98 -4.43
N LEU A 307 -15.47 2.83 -4.56
CA LEU A 307 -14.88 3.49 -3.40
C LEU A 307 -15.87 4.53 -2.84
N ALA A 308 -16.20 4.40 -1.56
CA ALA A 308 -17.15 5.25 -0.87
C ALA A 308 -16.46 6.38 -0.10
N LEU A 309 -17.17 7.49 0.14
CA LEU A 309 -16.72 8.63 0.94
C LEU A 309 -15.32 9.16 0.54
N GLN A 310 -15.00 9.19 -0.76
CA GLN A 310 -13.69 9.63 -1.28
C GLN A 310 -13.31 11.06 -0.83
N THR A 311 -14.29 11.89 -0.47
CA THR A 311 -14.05 13.23 0.10
C THR A 311 -13.24 13.24 1.39
N ARG A 312 -13.01 12.08 2.03
CA ARG A 312 -12.12 11.92 3.20
C ARG A 312 -10.65 11.77 2.81
N GLU A 313 -10.38 11.33 1.56
CA GLU A 313 -9.03 10.96 1.12
C GLU A 313 -8.12 12.18 0.98
N GLN A 314 -6.81 11.96 1.13
CA GLN A 314 -5.80 13.02 1.17
C GLN A 314 -5.73 13.83 -0.14
N HIS A 315 -6.01 13.23 -1.30
CA HIS A 315 -6.00 13.93 -2.58
C HIS A 315 -7.12 14.97 -2.72
N ILE A 316 -8.19 14.84 -1.93
CA ILE A 316 -9.28 15.82 -1.85
C ILE A 316 -9.03 16.84 -0.73
N ARG A 317 -8.62 16.36 0.46
CA ARG A 317 -8.48 17.20 1.67
C ARG A 317 -7.17 17.96 1.75
N ARG A 318 -6.10 17.50 1.10
CA ARG A 318 -4.76 18.12 1.11
C ARG A 318 -4.28 18.44 2.53
N GLU A 319 -3.97 19.71 2.84
CA GLU A 319 -3.52 20.20 4.16
C GLU A 319 -4.54 19.96 5.30
N LYS A 320 -5.78 19.67 4.97
CA LYS A 320 -6.83 19.29 5.94
C LYS A 320 -6.95 17.79 6.13
N ALA A 321 -6.14 17.01 5.42
CA ALA A 321 -6.09 15.57 5.58
C ALA A 321 -5.46 15.21 6.94
N THR A 322 -5.94 14.13 7.51
CA THR A 322 -5.51 13.65 8.83
C THR A 322 -4.76 12.34 8.78
N SER A 323 -4.63 11.78 7.58
CA SER A 323 -3.85 10.59 7.26
C SER A 323 -3.30 10.74 5.85
N ASN A 324 -2.11 10.21 5.62
CA ASN A 324 -1.44 10.21 4.32
C ASN A 324 -1.60 8.90 3.55
N ILE A 325 -2.38 7.92 4.06
CA ILE A 325 -2.54 6.62 3.42
C ILE A 325 -3.11 6.77 2.00
N CYS A 326 -2.36 6.27 1.00
CA CYS A 326 -2.71 6.22 -0.41
C CYS A 326 -2.65 4.77 -0.90
N THR A 327 -1.45 4.22 -1.08
CA THR A 327 -1.25 2.78 -1.28
C THR A 327 -1.38 2.08 0.07
N ALA A 328 -2.16 1.00 0.12
CA ALA A 328 -2.33 0.13 1.30
C ALA A 328 -1.73 -1.25 1.02
N GLN A 329 -2.38 -2.34 1.44
CA GLN A 329 -1.92 -3.72 1.24
C GLN A 329 -3.04 -4.56 0.61
N VAL A 330 -3.60 -4.07 -0.50
CA VAL A 330 -4.85 -4.59 -1.09
C VAL A 330 -4.72 -6.04 -1.53
N LEU A 331 -3.62 -6.42 -2.20
CA LEU A 331 -3.43 -7.82 -2.65
C LEU A 331 -3.49 -8.80 -1.46
N LEU A 332 -2.87 -8.42 -0.33
CA LEU A 332 -2.85 -9.23 0.89
C LEU A 332 -4.22 -9.23 1.60
N ALA A 333 -4.96 -8.12 1.52
CA ALA A 333 -6.34 -8.06 2.01
C ALA A 333 -7.26 -9.00 1.20
N VAL A 334 -7.08 -9.06 -0.12
CA VAL A 334 -7.79 -10.02 -0.98
C VAL A 334 -7.43 -11.45 -0.56
N MET A 335 -6.16 -11.77 -0.35
CA MET A 335 -5.74 -13.10 0.11
C MET A 335 -6.41 -13.47 1.44
N ALA A 336 -6.37 -12.57 2.43
CA ALA A 336 -6.96 -12.80 3.75
C ALA A 336 -8.48 -12.95 3.69
N GLY A 337 -9.16 -12.11 2.90
CA GLY A 337 -10.60 -12.24 2.67
C GLY A 337 -10.97 -13.57 2.01
N MET A 338 -10.20 -14.01 1.00
CA MET A 338 -10.41 -15.30 0.32
C MET A 338 -10.07 -16.50 1.21
N TYR A 339 -9.11 -16.36 2.14
CA TYR A 339 -8.85 -17.38 3.16
C TYR A 339 -10.09 -17.61 4.02
N ALA A 340 -10.73 -16.52 4.50
CA ALA A 340 -11.96 -16.64 5.26
C ALA A 340 -13.13 -17.21 4.43
N VAL A 341 -13.23 -16.84 3.16
CA VAL A 341 -14.24 -17.40 2.23
C VAL A 341 -13.99 -18.90 1.97
N TYR A 342 -12.75 -19.33 1.91
CA TYR A 342 -12.37 -20.74 1.64
C TYR A 342 -12.61 -21.65 2.85
N HIS A 343 -12.18 -21.20 4.04
CA HIS A 343 -12.33 -21.99 5.27
C HIS A 343 -13.74 -21.90 5.86
N GLY A 344 -14.40 -20.77 5.68
CA GLY A 344 -15.68 -20.47 6.30
C GLY A 344 -15.60 -20.37 7.82
N PRO A 345 -16.74 -20.14 8.51
CA PRO A 345 -16.76 -19.97 9.96
C PRO A 345 -16.30 -21.23 10.71
N ASP A 346 -16.67 -22.41 10.24
CA ASP A 346 -16.35 -23.67 10.92
C ASP A 346 -14.85 -24.00 10.79
N GLY A 347 -14.27 -23.83 9.59
CA GLY A 347 -12.85 -24.04 9.38
C GLY A 347 -11.98 -23.07 10.18
N LEU A 348 -12.36 -21.79 10.26
CA LEU A 348 -11.64 -20.80 11.07
C LEU A 348 -11.72 -21.13 12.57
N ARG A 349 -12.89 -21.54 13.06
CA ARG A 349 -13.04 -22.01 14.46
C ARG A 349 -12.21 -23.26 14.74
N GLU A 350 -12.16 -24.20 13.81
CA GLU A 350 -11.32 -25.40 13.94
C GLU A 350 -9.84 -25.03 14.05
N ILE A 351 -9.35 -24.15 13.18
CA ILE A 351 -7.98 -23.66 13.21
C ILE A 351 -7.68 -22.98 14.56
N ALA A 352 -8.55 -22.07 15.01
CA ALA A 352 -8.39 -21.36 16.28
C ALA A 352 -8.40 -22.31 17.49
N THR A 353 -9.35 -23.26 17.52
CA THR A 353 -9.48 -24.23 18.61
C THR A 353 -8.27 -25.16 18.66
N ARG A 354 -7.77 -25.61 17.51
CA ARG A 354 -6.56 -26.42 17.43
C ARG A 354 -5.33 -25.65 17.90
N THR A 355 -5.18 -24.39 17.49
CA THR A 355 -4.08 -23.50 17.91
C THR A 355 -4.10 -23.29 19.42
N HIS A 356 -5.26 -22.96 19.99
CA HIS A 356 -5.46 -22.86 21.44
C HIS A 356 -5.16 -24.18 22.17
N GLY A 357 -5.65 -25.31 21.63
CA GLY A 357 -5.38 -26.63 22.18
C GLY A 357 -3.90 -27.00 22.23
N MET A 358 -3.10 -26.58 21.22
CA MET A 358 -1.64 -26.74 21.25
C MET A 358 -0.99 -25.91 22.35
N ALA A 359 -1.40 -24.65 22.52
CA ALA A 359 -0.90 -23.79 23.60
C ALA A 359 -1.29 -24.32 24.99
N ALA A 360 -2.51 -24.80 25.16
CA ALA A 360 -2.97 -25.41 26.40
C ALA A 360 -2.15 -26.67 26.73
N ARG A 361 -1.89 -27.52 25.73
CA ARG A 361 -1.04 -28.71 25.88
C ARG A 361 0.39 -28.36 26.23
N LEU A 362 0.95 -27.31 25.56
CA LEU A 362 2.28 -26.80 25.88
C LEU A 362 2.37 -26.36 27.35
N ALA A 363 1.42 -25.54 27.80
CA ALA A 363 1.39 -25.03 29.17
C ALA A 363 1.23 -26.16 30.19
N ALA A 364 0.36 -27.13 29.93
CA ALA A 364 0.18 -28.29 30.82
C ALA A 364 1.46 -29.12 30.96
N GLY A 365 2.17 -29.37 29.85
CA GLY A 365 3.45 -30.09 29.86
C GLY A 365 4.55 -29.33 30.62
N LEU A 366 4.65 -28.02 30.42
CA LEU A 366 5.60 -27.17 31.16
C LEU A 366 5.34 -27.21 32.68
N ARG A 367 4.06 -27.05 33.08
CA ARG A 367 3.65 -27.13 34.51
C ARG A 367 3.92 -28.51 35.10
N ALA A 368 3.60 -29.58 34.37
CA ALA A 368 3.88 -30.95 34.80
C ALA A 368 5.39 -31.20 35.01
N GLY A 369 6.24 -30.55 34.19
CA GLY A 369 7.70 -30.56 34.31
C GLY A 369 8.26 -29.59 35.35
N GLY A 370 7.40 -28.92 36.15
CA GLY A 370 7.84 -28.00 37.20
C GLY A 370 8.24 -26.61 36.73
N VAL A 371 7.94 -26.24 35.46
CA VAL A 371 8.16 -24.90 34.96
C VAL A 371 6.95 -24.02 35.30
N ALA A 372 7.20 -22.87 35.91
CA ALA A 372 6.13 -21.92 36.24
C ALA A 372 5.57 -21.28 34.99
N VAL A 373 4.29 -21.44 34.75
CA VAL A 373 3.51 -20.74 33.69
C VAL A 373 2.36 -20.04 34.38
N ALA A 374 2.16 -18.76 34.09
CA ALA A 374 1.10 -17.97 34.72
C ALA A 374 -0.27 -18.66 34.61
N ASP A 375 -1.03 -18.62 35.71
CA ASP A 375 -2.37 -19.20 35.78
C ASP A 375 -3.43 -18.12 35.39
N VAL A 376 -3.35 -17.70 34.15
CA VAL A 376 -4.25 -16.72 33.52
C VAL A 376 -4.83 -17.29 32.24
N PRO A 377 -6.01 -16.84 31.80
CA PRO A 377 -6.53 -17.21 30.48
C PRO A 377 -5.60 -16.72 29.36
N PHE A 378 -5.39 -17.57 28.37
CA PHE A 378 -4.59 -17.25 27.18
C PHE A 378 -5.26 -17.84 25.92
N PHE A 379 -4.83 -17.39 24.75
CA PHE A 379 -5.29 -17.98 23.51
C PHE A 379 -4.24 -18.93 22.91
N ASP A 380 -3.16 -18.40 22.34
CA ASP A 380 -2.14 -19.18 21.63
C ASP A 380 -0.74 -18.99 22.17
N THR A 381 -0.54 -18.04 23.04
CA THR A 381 0.76 -17.65 23.57
C THR A 381 0.81 -17.88 25.07
N VAL A 382 1.89 -18.50 25.54
CA VAL A 382 2.16 -18.71 26.96
C VAL A 382 3.50 -18.09 27.34
N CYS A 383 3.59 -17.57 28.58
CA CYS A 383 4.81 -17.04 29.13
C CYS A 383 5.32 -17.96 30.26
N ALA A 384 6.48 -18.55 30.06
CA ALA A 384 7.14 -19.44 31.03
C ALA A 384 8.17 -18.66 31.84
N HIS A 385 8.18 -18.86 33.16
CA HIS A 385 9.13 -18.24 34.10
C HIS A 385 10.23 -19.21 34.46
N VAL A 386 11.48 -18.85 34.17
CA VAL A 386 12.70 -19.65 34.35
C VAL A 386 13.85 -18.77 34.89
N PRO A 387 13.85 -18.41 36.16
CA PRO A 387 14.73 -17.38 36.72
C PRO A 387 16.19 -17.56 36.30
N GLY A 388 16.77 -16.53 35.63
CA GLY A 388 18.15 -16.47 35.16
C GLY A 388 18.53 -17.47 34.07
N ARG A 389 17.54 -18.19 33.48
CA ARG A 389 17.79 -19.23 32.46
C ARG A 389 17.10 -18.98 31.11
N ALA A 390 16.40 -17.87 30.96
CA ALA A 390 15.57 -17.63 29.76
C ALA A 390 16.43 -17.69 28.47
N ALA A 391 17.56 -17.01 28.42
CA ALA A 391 18.45 -17.04 27.27
C ALA A 391 18.94 -18.47 26.95
N GLN A 392 19.31 -19.25 27.97
CA GLN A 392 19.76 -20.64 27.81
C GLN A 392 18.65 -21.52 27.18
N VAL A 393 17.39 -21.33 27.58
CA VAL A 393 16.26 -22.06 27.04
C VAL A 393 16.01 -21.69 25.58
N VAL A 394 16.04 -20.38 25.27
CA VAL A 394 15.89 -19.88 23.90
C VAL A 394 16.98 -20.45 23.00
N ASP A 395 18.24 -20.41 23.41
CA ASP A 395 19.36 -20.97 22.66
C ASP A 395 19.22 -22.51 22.48
N ALA A 396 18.76 -23.21 23.51
CA ALA A 396 18.54 -24.66 23.45
C ALA A 396 17.42 -25.03 22.49
N ALA A 397 16.36 -24.23 22.37
CA ALA A 397 15.30 -24.39 21.39
C ALA A 397 15.78 -24.07 19.97
N ALA A 398 16.50 -22.95 19.80
CA ALA A 398 17.05 -22.53 18.51
C ALA A 398 18.03 -23.57 17.94
N ALA A 399 18.87 -24.17 18.78
CA ALA A 399 19.77 -25.28 18.41
C ALA A 399 19.01 -26.53 17.92
N ARG A 400 17.72 -26.65 18.22
CA ARG A 400 16.80 -27.72 17.75
C ARG A 400 15.88 -27.27 16.63
N GLY A 401 16.11 -26.08 16.06
CA GLY A 401 15.33 -25.54 14.93
C GLY A 401 14.00 -24.87 15.32
N VAL A 402 13.81 -24.48 16.58
CA VAL A 402 12.62 -23.77 17.07
C VAL A 402 13.03 -22.44 17.70
N ASN A 403 12.49 -21.33 17.18
CA ASN A 403 12.72 -20.00 17.71
C ASN A 403 11.66 -19.63 18.75
N LEU A 404 12.09 -19.28 19.96
CA LEU A 404 11.25 -18.78 21.05
C LEU A 404 11.53 -17.29 21.29
N ARG A 405 10.60 -16.61 21.95
CA ARG A 405 10.77 -15.20 22.33
C ARG A 405 11.51 -15.08 23.67
N LEU A 406 12.67 -14.43 23.66
CA LEU A 406 13.31 -13.96 24.89
C LEU A 406 12.58 -12.69 25.35
N VAL A 407 11.81 -12.79 26.45
CA VAL A 407 11.10 -11.63 27.00
C VAL A 407 12.04 -10.80 27.86
N ASP A 408 12.73 -11.45 28.79
CA ASP A 408 13.76 -10.90 29.64
C ASP A 408 14.66 -12.02 30.22
N ALA A 409 15.48 -11.72 31.26
CA ALA A 409 16.37 -12.70 31.85
C ALA A 409 15.68 -13.92 32.47
N ASP A 410 14.39 -13.77 32.84
CA ASP A 410 13.62 -14.74 33.60
C ASP A 410 12.46 -15.35 32.85
N ARG A 411 12.04 -14.75 31.71
CA ARG A 411 10.83 -15.12 31.03
C ARG A 411 11.05 -15.46 29.56
N VAL A 412 10.37 -16.53 29.10
CA VAL A 412 10.33 -16.98 27.72
C VAL A 412 8.89 -16.97 27.23
N GLY A 413 8.61 -16.23 26.16
CA GLY A 413 7.33 -16.27 25.45
C GLY A 413 7.33 -17.36 24.38
N ILE A 414 6.22 -18.08 24.25
CA ILE A 414 6.08 -19.22 23.33
C ILE A 414 4.70 -19.12 22.68
N SER A 415 4.67 -18.87 21.38
CA SER A 415 3.41 -18.74 20.61
C SER A 415 3.21 -19.96 19.73
N CYS A 416 2.03 -20.55 19.83
CA CYS A 416 1.54 -21.57 18.90
C CYS A 416 0.77 -20.91 17.74
N ASP A 417 0.77 -21.55 16.59
CA ASP A 417 0.04 -21.07 15.43
C ASP A 417 -0.56 -22.22 14.61
N GLU A 418 -1.11 -21.93 13.44
CA GLU A 418 -1.71 -22.92 12.55
C GLU A 418 -0.76 -24.05 12.17
N THR A 419 0.55 -23.77 12.10
CA THR A 419 1.58 -24.72 11.68
C THR A 419 2.14 -25.57 12.82
N THR A 420 1.78 -25.22 14.07
CA THR A 420 2.31 -25.90 15.28
C THR A 420 1.86 -27.35 15.34
N THR A 421 2.81 -28.25 15.60
CA THR A 421 2.59 -29.70 15.76
C THR A 421 3.00 -30.21 17.13
N VAL A 422 2.58 -31.42 17.50
CA VAL A 422 3.01 -32.04 18.77
C VAL A 422 4.53 -32.20 18.82
N ALA A 423 5.19 -32.52 17.71
CA ALA A 423 6.66 -32.62 17.65
C ALA A 423 7.36 -31.29 17.96
N HIS A 424 6.75 -30.17 17.60
CA HIS A 424 7.27 -28.85 17.99
C HIS A 424 7.15 -28.64 19.51
N LEU A 425 6.05 -29.07 20.13
CA LEU A 425 5.88 -28.98 21.59
C LEU A 425 6.92 -29.87 22.33
N GLU A 426 7.17 -31.08 21.81
CA GLU A 426 8.19 -31.99 22.34
C GLU A 426 9.59 -31.34 22.29
N THR A 427 9.90 -30.65 21.21
CA THR A 427 11.16 -29.90 21.06
C THR A 427 11.26 -28.76 22.08
N VAL A 428 10.16 -28.04 22.30
CA VAL A 428 10.11 -26.97 23.31
C VAL A 428 10.28 -27.55 24.71
N TRP A 429 9.53 -28.57 25.10
CA TRP A 429 9.68 -29.21 26.42
C TRP A 429 11.12 -29.68 26.66
N ALA A 430 11.74 -30.31 25.65
CA ALA A 430 13.12 -30.72 25.74
C ALA A 430 14.10 -29.56 25.97
N ALA A 431 13.84 -28.38 25.38
CA ALA A 431 14.63 -27.15 25.60
C ALA A 431 14.52 -26.64 27.05
N PHE A 432 13.36 -26.84 27.69
CA PHE A 432 13.14 -26.54 29.12
C PHE A 432 13.69 -27.64 30.06
N GLY A 433 14.14 -28.78 29.53
CA GLY A 433 14.55 -29.95 30.31
C GLY A 433 13.35 -30.74 30.84
N VAL A 434 12.22 -30.65 30.22
CA VAL A 434 10.96 -31.33 30.58
C VAL A 434 10.77 -32.55 29.69
N GLU A 435 10.31 -33.66 30.26
CA GLU A 435 9.91 -34.87 29.51
C GLU A 435 8.66 -34.65 28.69
N SER A 436 8.42 -35.50 27.69
CA SER A 436 7.24 -35.46 26.82
C SER A 436 5.95 -35.66 27.65
N PHE A 437 4.96 -34.78 27.41
CA PHE A 437 3.69 -34.80 28.13
C PHE A 437 2.60 -35.48 27.29
N THR A 438 1.98 -36.53 27.87
CA THR A 438 0.92 -37.32 27.23
C THR A 438 -0.44 -37.24 27.95
N GLY A 439 -0.52 -36.38 29.02
CA GLY A 439 -1.73 -36.21 29.81
C GLY A 439 -2.89 -35.57 29.04
N ALA A 440 -4.09 -35.76 29.57
CA ALA A 440 -5.27 -35.01 29.09
C ALA A 440 -5.16 -33.53 29.46
N VAL A 441 -5.70 -32.69 28.61
CA VAL A 441 -5.68 -31.22 28.78
C VAL A 441 -7.10 -30.70 28.67
N ASP A 442 -7.50 -29.86 29.62
CA ASP A 442 -8.69 -29.05 29.48
C ASP A 442 -8.26 -27.73 28.76
N ALA A 443 -8.76 -27.54 27.56
CA ALA A 443 -8.52 -26.38 26.72
C ALA A 443 -9.77 -25.45 26.66
N ALA A 444 -10.68 -25.54 27.68
CA ALA A 444 -11.85 -24.70 27.67
C ALA A 444 -11.52 -23.25 28.01
N LEU A 445 -11.93 -22.32 27.15
CA LEU A 445 -11.87 -20.90 27.45
C LEU A 445 -12.92 -20.53 28.52
N PRO A 446 -12.62 -19.62 29.46
CA PRO A 446 -13.61 -19.13 30.41
C PRO A 446 -14.86 -18.61 29.71
N ALA A 447 -16.03 -19.00 30.16
CA ALA A 447 -17.33 -18.64 29.54
C ALA A 447 -17.52 -17.11 29.40
N ALA A 448 -16.96 -16.32 30.32
CA ALA A 448 -17.00 -14.85 30.25
C ALA A 448 -16.17 -14.26 29.09
N LEU A 449 -15.16 -14.98 28.61
CA LEU A 449 -14.28 -14.55 27.52
C LEU A 449 -14.64 -15.22 26.19
N ALA A 450 -15.38 -16.33 26.23
CA ALA A 450 -15.75 -17.08 25.03
C ALA A 450 -16.72 -16.30 24.15
N ARG A 451 -16.54 -16.40 22.84
CA ARG A 451 -17.46 -15.84 21.86
C ARG A 451 -18.78 -16.61 21.88
N THR A 452 -19.88 -15.87 21.87
CA THR A 452 -21.22 -16.41 21.72
C THR A 452 -21.83 -15.99 20.39
N GLY A 453 -22.62 -16.86 19.79
CA GLY A 453 -23.29 -16.60 18.51
C GLY A 453 -22.49 -17.01 17.27
N ASP A 454 -23.15 -16.84 16.14
CA ASP A 454 -22.59 -17.17 14.84
C ASP A 454 -21.64 -16.09 14.37
N ILE A 455 -20.69 -16.47 13.49
CA ILE A 455 -19.74 -15.57 12.83
C ILE A 455 -19.81 -15.80 11.31
N LEU A 456 -19.46 -14.76 10.54
CA LEU A 456 -19.35 -14.82 9.09
C LEU A 456 -20.61 -15.40 8.45
N THR A 457 -21.78 -14.89 8.87
CA THR A 457 -23.10 -15.43 8.47
C THR A 457 -23.46 -15.15 7.02
N HIS A 458 -22.76 -14.23 6.35
CA HIS A 458 -23.05 -13.92 4.94
C HIS A 458 -22.75 -15.13 4.05
N PRO A 459 -23.62 -15.43 3.05
CA PRO A 459 -23.49 -16.62 2.19
C PRO A 459 -22.15 -16.79 1.48
N VAL A 460 -21.39 -15.71 1.24
CA VAL A 460 -20.07 -15.79 0.59
C VAL A 460 -19.10 -16.67 1.38
N PHE A 461 -19.21 -16.67 2.71
CA PHE A 461 -18.38 -17.50 3.61
C PHE A 461 -18.86 -18.95 3.74
N HIS A 462 -19.91 -19.37 2.99
CA HIS A 462 -20.50 -20.70 3.05
C HIS A 462 -20.56 -21.42 1.70
N ARG A 463 -20.04 -20.81 0.60
CA ARG A 463 -20.25 -21.31 -0.76
C ARG A 463 -18.99 -21.81 -1.48
N HIS A 464 -17.80 -21.41 -1.06
CA HIS A 464 -16.57 -21.58 -1.84
C HIS A 464 -15.52 -22.42 -1.12
N HIS A 465 -15.95 -23.48 -0.39
CA HIS A 465 -15.08 -24.32 0.43
C HIS A 465 -14.36 -25.41 -0.35
N SER A 466 -14.80 -25.77 -1.57
CA SER A 466 -14.07 -26.70 -2.42
C SER A 466 -13.10 -25.94 -3.33
N GLU A 467 -11.97 -26.55 -3.67
CA GLU A 467 -10.97 -25.97 -4.56
C GLU A 467 -11.59 -25.53 -5.89
N THR A 468 -12.45 -26.37 -6.50
CA THR A 468 -13.14 -26.03 -7.75
C THR A 468 -14.06 -24.82 -7.61
N ALA A 469 -14.81 -24.71 -6.49
CA ALA A 469 -15.69 -23.58 -6.26
C ALA A 469 -14.89 -22.29 -6.06
N MET A 470 -13.79 -22.34 -5.30
CA MET A 470 -12.91 -21.20 -5.07
C MET A 470 -12.21 -20.77 -6.37
N LEU A 471 -11.67 -21.71 -7.14
CA LEU A 471 -11.02 -21.42 -8.43
C LEU A 471 -11.97 -20.70 -9.39
N ARG A 472 -13.22 -21.16 -9.51
CA ARG A 472 -14.24 -20.53 -10.35
C ARG A 472 -14.67 -19.17 -9.84
N TYR A 473 -14.72 -18.98 -8.52
CA TYR A 473 -15.02 -17.69 -7.89
C TYR A 473 -13.93 -16.67 -8.20
N LEU A 474 -12.66 -17.01 -7.96
CA LEU A 474 -11.51 -16.16 -8.26
C LEU A 474 -11.43 -15.79 -9.75
N ARG A 475 -11.68 -16.79 -10.65
CA ARG A 475 -11.73 -16.54 -12.09
C ARG A 475 -12.84 -15.56 -12.47
N ARG A 476 -14.05 -15.75 -11.95
CA ARG A 476 -15.16 -14.84 -12.20
C ARG A 476 -14.85 -13.41 -11.76
N LEU A 477 -14.24 -13.22 -10.59
CA LEU A 477 -13.86 -11.90 -10.11
C LEU A 477 -12.80 -11.26 -11.01
N ALA A 478 -11.77 -12.00 -11.39
CA ALA A 478 -10.72 -11.52 -12.29
C ALA A 478 -11.27 -11.14 -13.68
N ASP A 479 -12.30 -11.85 -14.18
CA ASP A 479 -12.93 -11.54 -15.47
C ASP A 479 -13.68 -10.21 -15.47
N PHE A 480 -14.14 -9.73 -14.30
CA PHE A 480 -14.80 -8.42 -14.15
C PHE A 480 -13.83 -7.25 -14.10
N ASP A 481 -12.54 -7.52 -14.02
CA ASP A 481 -11.52 -6.52 -13.79
C ASP A 481 -10.66 -6.26 -15.03
N TYR A 482 -10.00 -5.10 -15.01
CA TYR A 482 -8.97 -4.73 -15.97
C TYR A 482 -7.62 -4.63 -15.27
N ALA A 483 -6.61 -5.33 -15.80
CA ALA A 483 -5.25 -5.34 -15.31
C ALA A 483 -4.27 -5.35 -16.50
N LEU A 484 -2.95 -5.25 -16.26
CA LEU A 484 -1.96 -5.16 -17.34
C LEU A 484 -1.89 -6.41 -18.22
N ASP A 485 -2.39 -7.54 -17.76
CA ASP A 485 -2.51 -8.77 -18.57
C ASP A 485 -3.59 -8.67 -19.68
N ARG A 486 -4.42 -7.61 -19.66
CA ARG A 486 -5.41 -7.30 -20.69
C ARG A 486 -4.98 -6.19 -21.64
N GLY A 487 -4.20 -5.23 -21.18
CA GLY A 487 -3.74 -4.09 -21.98
C GLY A 487 -3.21 -2.95 -21.12
N MET A 488 -2.77 -1.91 -21.77
CA MET A 488 -2.14 -0.75 -21.14
C MET A 488 -3.04 -0.07 -20.12
N ILE A 489 -2.43 0.38 -19.03
CA ILE A 489 -3.04 1.24 -18.01
C ILE A 489 -2.24 2.57 -17.97
N PRO A 490 -2.58 3.56 -18.81
CA PRO A 490 -1.77 4.77 -19.00
C PRO A 490 -2.03 5.83 -17.94
N LEU A 491 -1.89 5.47 -16.66
CA LEU A 491 -2.16 6.35 -15.52
C LEU A 491 -0.99 7.30 -15.25
N GLY A 492 -1.22 8.60 -15.41
CA GLY A 492 -0.23 9.62 -15.10
C GLY A 492 0.03 9.81 -13.61
N SER A 493 1.30 10.07 -13.33
CA SER A 493 2.01 10.05 -12.05
C SER A 493 1.84 8.72 -11.29
N CYS A 494 1.60 7.65 -12.04
CA CYS A 494 1.56 6.28 -11.51
C CYS A 494 2.09 5.30 -12.55
N THR A 495 3.38 5.12 -12.61
CA THR A 495 4.07 4.24 -13.56
C THR A 495 3.53 2.81 -13.47
N MET A 496 2.74 2.40 -14.46
CA MET A 496 2.12 1.08 -14.55
C MET A 496 2.92 0.17 -15.50
N LYS A 497 4.21 0.00 -15.24
CA LYS A 497 5.00 -0.93 -16.05
C LYS A 497 4.72 -2.38 -15.67
N LEU A 498 4.77 -3.26 -16.66
CA LEU A 498 4.54 -4.68 -16.45
C LEU A 498 5.65 -5.30 -15.60
N ASN A 499 5.25 -6.15 -14.65
CA ASN A 499 6.14 -6.94 -13.81
C ASN A 499 6.48 -8.26 -14.55
N ALA A 500 7.75 -8.60 -14.66
CA ALA A 500 8.15 -9.88 -15.22
C ALA A 500 7.81 -11.03 -14.26
N THR A 501 7.43 -12.18 -14.81
CA THR A 501 7.10 -13.37 -14.02
C THR A 501 8.28 -13.84 -13.18
N THR A 502 9.50 -13.74 -13.73
CA THR A 502 10.76 -14.07 -13.03
C THR A 502 10.98 -13.20 -11.79
N GLU A 503 10.59 -11.93 -11.82
CA GLU A 503 10.70 -11.02 -10.68
C GLU A 503 9.75 -11.43 -9.53
N MET A 504 8.60 -12.01 -9.87
CA MET A 504 7.59 -12.44 -8.89
C MET A 504 7.89 -13.81 -8.26
N GLU A 505 8.62 -14.68 -8.94
CA GLU A 505 8.84 -16.07 -8.49
C GLU A 505 9.39 -16.19 -7.05
N PRO A 506 10.39 -15.37 -6.62
CA PRO A 506 11.01 -15.51 -5.31
C PRO A 506 10.09 -15.21 -4.12
N VAL A 507 9.00 -14.47 -4.30
CA VAL A 507 8.11 -14.05 -3.19
C VAL A 507 7.43 -15.22 -2.49
N SER A 508 7.31 -16.37 -3.18
CA SER A 508 6.69 -17.58 -2.64
C SER A 508 7.70 -18.63 -2.13
N TRP A 509 9.01 -18.35 -2.22
CA TRP A 509 10.02 -19.29 -1.72
C TRP A 509 10.02 -19.30 -0.18
N PRO A 510 10.05 -20.50 0.44
CA PRO A 510 9.98 -20.58 1.91
C PRO A 510 11.07 -19.74 2.62
N GLU A 511 12.26 -19.69 2.04
CA GLU A 511 13.41 -18.97 2.60
C GLU A 511 13.23 -17.45 2.62
N PHE A 512 12.25 -16.92 1.87
CA PHE A 512 11.84 -15.51 1.92
C PHE A 512 10.45 -15.37 2.56
N ALA A 513 9.50 -16.24 2.21
CA ALA A 513 8.10 -16.14 2.63
C ALA A 513 7.86 -16.51 4.11
N HIS A 514 8.64 -17.44 4.69
CA HIS A 514 8.38 -17.98 6.02
C HIS A 514 9.35 -17.51 7.12
N LEU A 515 10.18 -16.52 6.84
CA LEU A 515 11.03 -15.92 7.87
C LEU A 515 10.22 -14.99 8.77
N HIS A 516 10.42 -15.16 10.07
CA HIS A 516 9.86 -14.25 11.07
C HIS A 516 10.71 -12.96 11.14
N PRO A 517 10.11 -11.75 11.24
CA PRO A 517 10.87 -10.48 11.25
C PRO A 517 11.84 -10.33 12.42
N PHE A 518 11.60 -11.06 13.50
CA PHE A 518 12.45 -11.05 14.70
C PHE A 518 13.22 -12.36 14.89
N ALA A 519 13.39 -13.15 13.83
CA ALA A 519 14.27 -14.32 13.85
C ALA A 519 15.73 -13.90 14.14
N PRO A 520 16.53 -14.78 14.78
CA PRO A 520 17.94 -14.50 15.04
C PRO A 520 18.71 -14.08 13.79
N GLU A 521 19.59 -13.10 13.91
CA GLU A 521 20.35 -12.56 12.77
C GLU A 521 21.14 -13.61 11.99
N ALA A 522 21.68 -14.61 12.67
CA ALA A 522 22.39 -15.72 12.04
C ALA A 522 21.50 -16.54 11.08
N GLN A 523 20.18 -16.53 11.28
CA GLN A 523 19.23 -17.25 10.45
C GLN A 523 18.75 -16.44 9.25
N THR A 524 19.08 -15.16 9.16
CA THR A 524 18.55 -14.20 8.16
C THR A 524 19.64 -13.54 7.32
N ALA A 525 20.86 -14.13 7.30
CA ALA A 525 22.02 -13.53 6.65
C ALA A 525 21.81 -13.25 5.16
N GLY A 526 21.20 -14.18 4.43
CA GLY A 526 20.91 -13.98 3.02
C GLY A 526 19.91 -12.87 2.74
N TYR A 527 18.89 -12.73 3.61
CA TYR A 527 17.93 -11.65 3.47
C TYR A 527 18.52 -10.28 3.77
N ARG A 528 19.36 -10.20 4.84
CA ARG A 528 20.04 -8.95 5.17
C ARG A 528 21.00 -8.49 4.09
N ASP A 529 21.69 -9.43 3.43
CA ASP A 529 22.55 -9.12 2.30
C ASP A 529 21.75 -8.64 1.09
N LEU A 530 20.59 -9.25 0.80
CA LEU A 530 19.67 -8.78 -0.24
C LEU A 530 19.24 -7.33 0.02
N VAL A 531 18.85 -7.02 1.26
CA VAL A 531 18.44 -5.66 1.65
C VAL A 531 19.60 -4.68 1.50
N ALA A 532 20.78 -5.03 1.99
CA ALA A 532 21.96 -4.16 1.92
C ALA A 532 22.38 -3.87 0.46
N GLN A 533 22.32 -4.88 -0.43
CA GLN A 533 22.56 -4.69 -1.85
C GLN A 533 21.51 -3.77 -2.48
N LEU A 534 20.23 -3.98 -2.19
CA LEU A 534 19.15 -3.16 -2.73
C LEU A 534 19.27 -1.71 -2.26
N GLU A 535 19.50 -1.47 -0.96
CA GLU A 535 19.71 -0.13 -0.41
C GLU A 535 20.92 0.56 -1.06
N GLY A 536 22.02 -0.16 -1.27
CA GLY A 536 23.21 0.36 -1.98
C GLY A 536 22.91 0.73 -3.43
N TRP A 537 22.16 -0.12 -4.17
CA TRP A 537 21.80 0.18 -5.56
C TRP A 537 20.82 1.35 -5.67
N LEU A 538 19.86 1.45 -4.74
CA LEU A 538 18.94 2.58 -4.70
C LEU A 538 19.67 3.90 -4.37
N ALA A 539 20.66 3.87 -3.47
CA ALA A 539 21.53 5.02 -3.18
C ALA A 539 22.31 5.45 -4.44
N GLU A 540 22.90 4.48 -5.15
CA GLU A 540 23.63 4.77 -6.41
C GLU A 540 22.73 5.40 -7.47
N VAL A 541 21.55 4.81 -7.70
CA VAL A 541 20.61 5.30 -8.72
C VAL A 541 20.13 6.71 -8.45
N THR A 542 19.94 7.06 -7.17
CA THR A 542 19.39 8.35 -6.76
C THR A 542 20.44 9.39 -6.40
N GLY A 543 21.68 8.95 -6.16
CA GLY A 543 22.80 9.81 -5.75
C GLY A 543 22.76 10.26 -4.29
N TYR A 544 21.98 9.57 -3.45
CA TYR A 544 21.98 9.76 -2.01
C TYR A 544 23.06 8.92 -1.31
N ASP A 545 23.25 9.16 -0.03
CA ASP A 545 24.32 8.53 0.76
C ASP A 545 23.81 7.33 1.60
N ALA A 546 22.52 7.31 1.94
CA ALA A 546 21.91 6.23 2.72
C ALA A 546 20.43 6.01 2.34
N VAL A 547 19.98 4.77 2.47
CA VAL A 547 18.59 4.36 2.19
C VAL A 547 18.08 3.50 3.35
N SER A 548 16.79 3.59 3.66
CA SER A 548 16.10 2.65 4.55
C SER A 548 14.85 2.11 3.86
N VAL A 549 14.72 0.80 3.81
CA VAL A 549 13.53 0.11 3.24
C VAL A 549 12.41 -0.09 4.27
N GLN A 550 12.54 0.42 5.49
CA GLN A 550 11.53 0.24 6.54
C GLN A 550 10.15 0.79 6.19
N PRO A 551 9.98 1.94 5.50
CA PRO A 551 8.64 2.45 5.20
C PRO A 551 7.85 1.46 4.33
N ASN A 552 6.69 1.03 4.81
CA ASN A 552 5.81 0.04 4.17
C ASN A 552 4.79 0.64 3.19
N ALA A 553 4.97 1.88 2.79
CA ALA A 553 4.27 2.56 1.68
C ALA A 553 5.04 3.82 1.29
N GLY A 554 4.80 4.38 0.08
CA GLY A 554 5.38 5.66 -0.33
C GLY A 554 5.06 6.79 0.64
N SER A 555 3.83 6.88 1.10
CA SER A 555 3.42 7.87 2.10
C SER A 555 4.12 7.71 3.46
N GLN A 556 4.49 6.49 3.85
CA GLN A 556 5.32 6.27 5.06
C GLN A 556 6.78 6.68 4.81
N GLY A 557 7.28 6.54 3.57
CA GLY A 557 8.56 7.11 3.18
C GLY A 557 8.56 8.64 3.22
N GLU A 558 7.45 9.28 2.81
CA GLU A 558 7.25 10.73 2.98
C GLU A 558 7.36 11.12 4.45
N LEU A 559 6.61 10.45 5.31
CA LEU A 559 6.62 10.71 6.74
C LEU A 559 8.01 10.50 7.34
N ALA A 560 8.67 9.39 7.01
CA ALA A 560 10.03 9.07 7.50
C ALA A 560 11.05 10.15 7.12
N GLY A 561 11.00 10.63 5.87
CA GLY A 561 11.87 11.71 5.40
C GLY A 561 11.63 13.04 6.12
N LEU A 562 10.38 13.41 6.34
CA LEU A 562 10.04 14.63 7.09
C LEU A 562 10.39 14.54 8.58
N LEU A 563 10.23 13.36 9.19
CA LEU A 563 10.67 13.10 10.56
C LEU A 563 12.20 13.19 10.68
N ALA A 564 12.94 12.68 9.70
CA ALA A 564 14.40 12.82 9.65
C ALA A 564 14.82 14.30 9.56
N ILE A 565 14.16 15.11 8.73
CA ILE A 565 14.40 16.57 8.67
C ILE A 565 14.09 17.23 10.01
N ARG A 566 12.96 16.88 10.64
CA ARG A 566 12.57 17.41 11.94
C ARG A 566 13.60 17.06 13.03
N SER A 567 14.06 15.81 13.09
CA SER A 567 15.06 15.36 14.04
C SER A 567 16.42 16.04 13.79
N TYR A 568 16.80 16.25 12.53
CA TYR A 568 17.99 17.01 12.17
C TYR A 568 17.93 18.45 12.71
N HIS A 569 16.84 19.18 12.49
CA HIS A 569 16.69 20.55 13.02
C HIS A 569 16.71 20.57 14.57
N ARG A 570 16.05 19.60 15.22
CA ARG A 570 16.06 19.48 16.68
C ARG A 570 17.48 19.23 17.23
N SER A 571 18.26 18.37 16.60
CA SER A 571 19.63 18.05 17.01
C SER A 571 20.56 19.27 16.97
N ARG A 572 20.18 20.30 16.19
CA ARG A 572 20.90 21.57 16.05
C ARG A 572 20.36 22.66 16.96
N GLY A 573 19.32 22.37 17.78
CA GLY A 573 18.63 23.38 18.58
C GLY A 573 17.67 24.25 17.78
N GLU A 574 17.35 23.87 16.56
CA GLU A 574 16.48 24.59 15.62
C GLU A 574 15.05 24.00 15.55
N GLY A 575 14.57 23.41 16.64
CA GLY A 575 13.25 22.77 16.71
C GLY A 575 12.05 23.71 16.48
N HIS A 576 12.28 25.02 16.36
CA HIS A 576 11.28 26.03 15.97
C HIS A 576 11.02 26.07 14.47
N ARG A 577 11.85 25.42 13.65
CA ARG A 577 11.65 25.31 12.21
C ARG A 577 10.55 24.31 11.92
N ASP A 578 9.35 24.80 11.67
CA ASP A 578 8.14 23.99 11.50
C ASP A 578 7.36 24.27 10.20
N VAL A 579 7.87 25.15 9.33
CA VAL A 579 7.21 25.46 8.06
C VAL A 579 7.71 24.54 6.95
N CYS A 580 6.76 23.89 6.26
CA CYS A 580 6.99 23.12 5.05
C CYS A 580 6.34 23.85 3.85
N LEU A 581 7.15 24.28 2.88
CA LEU A 581 6.65 24.83 1.62
C LEU A 581 6.21 23.71 0.70
N ILE A 582 5.07 23.83 0.04
CA ILE A 582 4.53 22.82 -0.87
C ILE A 582 3.94 23.50 -2.10
N PRO A 583 4.39 23.18 -3.35
CA PRO A 583 3.78 23.70 -4.57
C PRO A 583 2.29 23.32 -4.67
N SER A 584 1.50 24.20 -5.25
CA SER A 584 0.05 23.98 -5.45
C SER A 584 -0.26 22.75 -6.34
N SER A 585 0.69 22.30 -7.16
CA SER A 585 0.64 21.12 -8.01
C SER A 585 0.97 19.81 -7.28
N ALA A 586 1.52 19.86 -6.06
CA ALA A 586 1.96 18.68 -5.33
C ALA A 586 0.84 17.68 -5.05
N HIS A 587 1.20 16.40 -4.93
CA HIS A 587 0.26 15.37 -4.53
C HIS A 587 -0.30 15.63 -3.12
N GLY A 588 -1.57 15.27 -2.88
CA GLY A 588 -2.23 15.52 -1.60
C GLY A 588 -1.58 14.84 -0.40
N THR A 589 -0.84 13.73 -0.61
CA THR A 589 -0.09 13.04 0.44
C THR A 589 1.02 13.90 1.02
N ASN A 590 1.66 14.77 0.23
CA ASN A 590 2.74 15.63 0.70
C ASN A 590 2.27 16.57 1.84
N ALA A 591 1.14 17.24 1.64
CA ALA A 591 0.56 18.12 2.66
C ALA A 591 0.11 17.33 3.90
N ALA A 592 -0.49 16.15 3.71
CA ALA A 592 -0.89 15.27 4.81
C ALA A 592 0.32 14.78 5.62
N SER A 593 1.39 14.35 4.97
CA SER A 593 2.63 13.89 5.62
C SER A 593 3.32 15.03 6.40
N ALA A 594 3.34 16.25 5.87
CA ALA A 594 3.88 17.42 6.56
C ALA A 594 3.11 17.71 7.86
N VAL A 595 1.77 17.68 7.82
CA VAL A 595 0.93 17.85 9.01
C VAL A 595 1.19 16.74 10.04
N MET A 596 1.31 15.49 9.59
CA MET A 596 1.60 14.34 10.47
C MET A 596 2.99 14.42 11.11
N ALA A 597 3.95 15.07 10.43
CA ALA A 597 5.28 15.36 10.98
C ALA A 597 5.30 16.61 11.89
N GLY A 598 4.15 17.21 12.19
CA GLY A 598 4.02 18.40 13.04
C GLY A 598 4.40 19.70 12.34
N MET A 599 4.45 19.73 11.01
CA MET A 599 4.81 20.93 10.24
C MET A 599 3.58 21.72 9.78
N ARG A 600 3.75 23.02 9.63
CA ARG A 600 2.75 23.94 9.05
C ARG A 600 2.97 24.01 7.55
N VAL A 601 1.94 23.70 6.77
CA VAL A 601 1.99 23.77 5.31
C VAL A 601 1.80 25.22 4.84
N VAL A 602 2.71 25.69 3.98
CA VAL A 602 2.61 26.95 3.25
C VAL A 602 2.67 26.66 1.75
N VAL A 603 1.59 26.99 1.04
CA VAL A 603 1.48 26.72 -0.39
C VAL A 603 2.28 27.75 -1.20
N VAL A 604 3.06 27.25 -2.17
CA VAL A 604 3.75 28.04 -3.19
C VAL A 604 3.00 27.92 -4.51
N GLY A 605 2.79 29.00 -5.21
CA GLY A 605 2.11 29.05 -6.50
C GLY A 605 2.89 28.35 -7.61
N CYS A 606 2.19 28.03 -8.71
CA CYS A 606 2.80 27.66 -9.98
C CYS A 606 2.59 28.78 -10.99
N ASP A 607 3.56 28.94 -11.92
CA ASP A 607 3.45 29.89 -13.02
C ASP A 607 2.51 29.40 -14.15
N ALA A 608 2.36 30.16 -15.22
CA ALA A 608 1.47 29.82 -16.32
C ALA A 608 1.94 28.59 -17.13
N ASP A 609 3.23 28.28 -17.04
CA ASP A 609 3.85 27.14 -17.74
C ASP A 609 3.87 25.88 -16.87
N GLY A 610 3.31 25.95 -15.64
CA GLY A 610 3.21 24.82 -14.71
C GLY A 610 4.47 24.59 -13.87
N ASN A 611 5.44 25.50 -13.86
CA ASN A 611 6.62 25.43 -12.99
C ASN A 611 6.31 26.03 -11.63
N VAL A 612 7.14 25.74 -10.63
CA VAL A 612 7.08 26.45 -9.33
C VAL A 612 7.39 27.94 -9.58
N ASP A 613 6.49 28.83 -9.11
CA ASP A 613 6.71 30.27 -9.22
C ASP A 613 7.83 30.71 -8.28
N LEU A 614 9.01 30.99 -8.83
CA LEU A 614 10.19 31.37 -8.05
C LEU A 614 10.04 32.74 -7.36
N VAL A 615 9.17 33.63 -7.87
CA VAL A 615 8.89 34.92 -7.23
C VAL A 615 8.04 34.73 -6.00
N ASP A 616 7.00 33.91 -6.07
CA ASP A 616 6.19 33.52 -4.90
C ASP A 616 7.02 32.71 -3.90
N LEU A 617 7.89 31.82 -4.38
CA LEU A 617 8.82 31.07 -3.54
C LEU A 617 9.71 32.01 -2.72
N ASP A 618 10.35 32.99 -3.34
CA ASP A 618 11.19 33.98 -2.66
C ASP A 618 10.39 34.74 -1.59
N ALA A 619 9.20 35.21 -1.91
CA ALA A 619 8.34 35.92 -0.98
C ALA A 619 7.93 35.02 0.24
N LYS A 620 7.69 33.72 0.01
CA LYS A 620 7.38 32.76 1.08
C LYS A 620 8.61 32.46 1.94
N ILE A 621 9.77 32.28 1.31
CA ILE A 621 11.04 32.07 2.02
C ILE A 621 11.34 33.29 2.90
N ASP A 622 11.28 34.51 2.37
CA ASP A 622 11.56 35.71 3.16
C ASP A 622 10.60 35.87 4.35
N LYS A 623 9.32 35.58 4.12
CA LYS A 623 8.29 35.67 5.18
C LYS A 623 8.50 34.62 6.29
N HIS A 624 9.02 33.45 5.98
CA HIS A 624 9.11 32.31 6.89
C HIS A 624 10.55 31.87 7.18
N ARG A 625 11.56 32.69 6.84
CA ARG A 625 13.00 32.34 6.87
C ARG A 625 13.43 31.65 8.17
N ASP A 626 13.07 32.18 9.31
CA ASP A 626 13.47 31.65 10.62
C ASP A 626 12.75 30.33 10.97
N ALA A 627 11.55 30.11 10.43
CA ALA A 627 10.73 28.95 10.68
C ALA A 627 10.79 27.89 9.57
N LEU A 628 11.50 28.18 8.47
CA LEU A 628 11.55 27.29 7.31
C LEU A 628 12.26 25.97 7.66
N SER A 629 11.51 24.87 7.65
CA SER A 629 12.02 23.51 7.86
C SER A 629 12.38 22.85 6.55
N ALA A 630 11.44 22.83 5.60
CA ALA A 630 11.60 22.12 4.34
C ALA A 630 10.75 22.71 3.22
N ILE A 631 11.09 22.31 1.98
CA ILE A 631 10.18 22.32 0.84
C ILE A 631 9.95 20.88 0.38
N MET A 632 8.72 20.52 -0.06
CA MET A 632 8.44 19.26 -0.75
C MET A 632 8.07 19.56 -2.19
N VAL A 633 8.83 19.02 -3.13
CA VAL A 633 8.59 19.16 -4.57
C VAL A 633 8.56 17.79 -5.24
N THR A 634 7.75 17.63 -6.28
CA THR A 634 7.82 16.46 -7.18
C THR A 634 8.69 16.80 -8.38
N TYR A 635 9.61 15.92 -8.75
CA TYR A 635 10.47 16.17 -9.91
C TYR A 635 10.73 14.90 -10.75
N PRO A 636 10.54 14.95 -12.09
CA PRO A 636 9.88 16.03 -12.84
C PRO A 636 8.53 16.39 -12.24
N SER A 637 8.02 17.60 -12.52
CA SER A 637 6.78 18.06 -11.87
C SER A 637 5.57 17.20 -12.24
N THR A 638 4.54 17.22 -11.40
CA THR A 638 3.24 16.58 -11.70
C THR A 638 2.56 17.13 -12.94
N HIS A 639 3.08 18.23 -13.52
CA HIS A 639 2.63 18.73 -14.81
C HIS A 639 3.31 18.03 -16.02
N GLY A 640 4.16 17.04 -15.76
CA GLY A 640 4.91 16.32 -16.79
C GLY A 640 6.08 17.13 -17.38
N VAL A 641 6.67 18.04 -16.61
CA VAL A 641 7.69 18.99 -17.08
C VAL A 641 8.99 18.86 -16.29
N TYR A 642 10.12 18.86 -16.99
CA TYR A 642 11.43 19.08 -16.40
C TYR A 642 11.65 20.57 -16.14
N GLU A 643 11.41 21.02 -14.93
CA GLU A 643 11.59 22.42 -14.54
C GLU A 643 13.07 22.83 -14.56
N THR A 644 13.41 23.89 -15.30
CA THR A 644 14.79 24.38 -15.40
C THR A 644 15.29 25.02 -14.10
N GLY A 645 14.39 25.50 -13.25
CA GLY A 645 14.66 26.20 -12.00
C GLY A 645 14.96 25.33 -10.79
N ILE A 646 14.92 23.99 -10.91
CA ILE A 646 15.00 23.09 -9.75
C ILE A 646 16.27 23.28 -8.90
N ALA A 647 17.44 23.38 -9.52
CA ALA A 647 18.70 23.58 -8.81
C ALA A 647 18.74 24.96 -8.08
N GLN A 648 18.17 26.00 -8.69
CA GLN A 648 18.04 27.31 -8.09
C GLN A 648 17.07 27.28 -6.90
N LEU A 649 15.94 26.58 -7.02
CA LEU A 649 14.98 26.35 -5.94
C LEU A 649 15.68 25.69 -4.74
N CYS A 650 16.42 24.61 -4.98
CA CYS A 650 17.17 23.92 -3.92
C CYS A 650 18.14 24.86 -3.19
N ALA A 651 18.95 25.63 -3.95
CA ALA A 651 19.89 26.58 -3.38
C ALA A 651 19.20 27.64 -2.52
N LYS A 652 18.09 28.22 -2.97
CA LYS A 652 17.31 29.24 -2.22
C LYS A 652 16.80 28.71 -0.88
N VAL A 653 16.33 27.46 -0.85
CA VAL A 653 15.84 26.80 0.37
C VAL A 653 16.99 26.52 1.35
N HIS A 654 18.13 26.06 0.85
CA HIS A 654 19.34 25.83 1.66
C HIS A 654 19.90 27.14 2.24
N ASP A 655 19.93 28.21 1.45
CA ASP A 655 20.39 29.55 1.91
C ASP A 655 19.53 30.11 3.05
N ALA A 656 18.26 29.65 3.15
CA ALA A 656 17.36 29.97 4.23
C ALA A 656 17.42 28.96 5.41
N GLY A 657 18.30 27.96 5.34
CA GLY A 657 18.45 26.92 6.37
C GLY A 657 17.45 25.77 6.31
N GLY A 658 16.58 25.74 5.31
CA GLY A 658 15.62 24.65 5.07
C GLY A 658 16.26 23.44 4.37
N GLN A 659 15.53 22.32 4.33
CA GLN A 659 15.90 21.10 3.62
C GLN A 659 15.01 20.90 2.40
N VAL A 660 15.54 20.19 1.39
CA VAL A 660 14.82 19.92 0.14
C VAL A 660 14.38 18.46 0.09
N TYR A 661 13.07 18.24 0.16
CA TYR A 661 12.44 16.96 -0.06
C TYR A 661 11.98 16.85 -1.52
N VAL A 662 12.48 15.86 -2.26
CA VAL A 662 12.00 15.56 -3.62
C VAL A 662 11.14 14.29 -3.58
N ASP A 663 9.87 14.42 -3.94
CA ASP A 663 8.96 13.29 -4.12
C ASP A 663 9.46 12.40 -5.26
N GLY A 664 9.77 11.14 -4.94
CA GLY A 664 10.33 10.18 -5.87
C GLY A 664 9.31 9.44 -6.73
N ALA A 665 8.05 9.89 -6.77
CA ALA A 665 7.01 9.29 -7.60
C ALA A 665 7.37 9.25 -9.09
N ASN A 666 8.07 10.28 -9.58
CA ASN A 666 8.43 10.45 -10.99
C ASN A 666 9.89 10.04 -11.31
N LEU A 667 10.52 9.24 -10.43
CA LEU A 667 11.91 8.80 -10.62
C LEU A 667 12.13 8.01 -11.93
N ASN A 668 11.09 7.40 -12.50
CA ASN A 668 11.15 6.69 -13.77
C ASN A 668 11.63 7.59 -14.94
N ALA A 669 11.50 8.90 -14.81
CA ALA A 669 12.00 9.88 -15.78
C ALA A 669 13.45 10.33 -15.55
N LEU A 670 14.12 9.85 -14.47
CA LEU A 670 15.41 10.39 -14.05
C LEU A 670 16.55 9.35 -14.08
N VAL A 671 16.24 8.07 -13.89
CA VAL A 671 17.26 7.01 -13.72
C VAL A 671 18.26 6.99 -14.87
N GLY A 672 19.54 7.12 -14.55
CA GLY A 672 20.65 7.15 -15.51
C GLY A 672 20.87 8.51 -16.19
N TYR A 673 19.98 9.48 -16.01
CA TYR A 673 20.07 10.82 -16.63
C TYR A 673 20.18 11.97 -15.64
N ALA A 674 19.59 11.82 -14.46
CA ALA A 674 19.71 12.80 -13.37
C ALA A 674 19.59 12.11 -12.03
N LYS A 675 20.25 12.64 -11.01
CA LYS A 675 20.26 12.09 -9.65
C LYS A 675 19.76 13.14 -8.65
N PRO A 676 18.62 12.91 -7.95
CA PRO A 676 18.08 13.88 -7.00
C PRO A 676 19.09 14.34 -5.94
N GLY A 677 19.84 13.41 -5.36
CA GLY A 677 20.87 13.73 -4.37
C GLY A 677 22.04 14.56 -4.90
N ARG A 678 22.17 14.74 -6.22
CA ARG A 678 23.24 15.55 -6.86
C ARG A 678 22.76 16.93 -7.27
N PHE A 679 21.50 17.12 -7.65
CA PHE A 679 21.02 18.43 -8.05
C PHE A 679 20.47 19.28 -6.88
N GLY A 680 20.56 18.77 -5.64
CA GLY A 680 20.28 19.58 -4.46
C GLY A 680 19.18 19.03 -3.55
N ALA A 681 18.62 17.85 -3.82
CA ALA A 681 17.70 17.21 -2.89
C ALA A 681 18.42 16.62 -1.68
N ASP A 682 17.85 16.76 -0.49
CA ASP A 682 18.38 16.19 0.76
C ASP A 682 17.75 14.85 1.10
N VAL A 683 16.49 14.64 0.71
CA VAL A 683 15.75 13.42 0.94
C VAL A 683 14.72 13.16 -0.16
N SER A 684 14.49 11.88 -0.44
CA SER A 684 13.37 11.41 -1.27
C SER A 684 12.77 10.14 -0.67
N HIS A 685 11.47 9.96 -0.81
CA HIS A 685 10.93 8.61 -0.79
C HIS A 685 10.98 8.01 -2.20
N LEU A 686 11.01 6.69 -2.28
CA LEU A 686 11.04 5.96 -3.54
C LEU A 686 9.82 5.06 -3.65
N ASN A 687 9.12 5.11 -4.78
CA ASN A 687 7.98 4.23 -5.05
C ASN A 687 8.47 3.02 -5.84
N LEU A 688 8.83 1.92 -5.14
CA LEU A 688 9.34 0.73 -5.83
C LEU A 688 8.28 0.05 -6.70
N HIS A 689 6.99 0.29 -6.42
CA HIS A 689 5.87 -0.17 -7.25
C HIS A 689 5.62 0.69 -8.50
N LYS A 690 6.47 1.68 -8.77
CA LYS A 690 6.47 2.51 -10.00
C LYS A 690 7.73 2.22 -10.80
N THR A 691 8.86 2.78 -10.41
CA THR A 691 10.13 2.70 -11.16
C THR A 691 10.77 1.30 -11.15
N PHE A 692 10.55 0.49 -10.09
CA PHE A 692 11.30 -0.74 -9.83
C PHE A 692 10.44 -2.01 -9.77
N CYS A 693 9.35 -2.05 -10.51
CA CYS A 693 8.55 -3.25 -10.84
C CYS A 693 7.88 -4.00 -9.67
N ILE A 694 7.78 -3.45 -8.46
CA ILE A 694 6.84 -4.05 -7.49
C ILE A 694 5.42 -3.88 -8.04
N PRO A 695 4.59 -4.94 -8.04
CA PRO A 695 3.26 -4.86 -8.61
C PRO A 695 2.33 -3.94 -7.82
N HIS A 696 1.37 -3.32 -8.48
CA HIS A 696 0.39 -2.42 -7.84
C HIS A 696 -0.67 -3.15 -7.03
N GLY A 697 -1.00 -4.41 -7.37
CA GLY A 697 -1.87 -5.29 -6.58
C GLY A 697 -3.24 -4.74 -6.21
N GLY A 698 -3.80 -3.85 -7.04
CA GLY A 698 -5.08 -3.19 -6.73
C GLY A 698 -4.98 -2.06 -5.70
N GLY A 699 -3.76 -1.64 -5.34
CA GLY A 699 -3.47 -0.62 -4.33
C GLY A 699 -2.58 -1.14 -3.20
N GLY A 700 -1.62 -1.94 -3.53
CA GLY A 700 -0.63 -2.62 -2.71
C GLY A 700 -0.50 -4.09 -3.10
N PRO A 701 0.72 -4.64 -2.99
CA PRO A 701 1.66 -4.48 -1.86
C PRO A 701 2.42 -3.15 -1.86
N GLY A 702 2.52 -2.53 -0.69
CA GLY A 702 3.18 -1.25 -0.48
C GLY A 702 4.59 -1.38 0.07
N VAL A 703 5.53 -0.58 -0.47
CA VAL A 703 6.84 -0.28 0.11
C VAL A 703 7.31 1.07 -0.44
N GLY A 704 7.96 1.87 0.39
CA GLY A 704 8.41 3.20 0.00
C GLY A 704 9.70 3.60 0.70
N PRO A 705 10.87 3.08 0.28
CA PRO A 705 12.15 3.43 0.89
C PRO A 705 12.36 4.94 0.98
N VAL A 706 13.04 5.36 2.03
CA VAL A 706 13.50 6.73 2.19
C VAL A 706 15.00 6.79 1.95
N ALA A 707 15.42 7.66 1.04
CA ALA A 707 16.80 7.89 0.65
C ALA A 707 17.23 9.30 1.07
N VAL A 708 18.40 9.43 1.68
CA VAL A 708 18.83 10.69 2.30
C VAL A 708 20.32 10.98 2.06
N ARG A 709 20.68 12.27 2.14
CA ARG A 709 22.08 12.71 2.18
C ARG A 709 22.70 12.42 3.55
N ALA A 710 24.03 12.39 3.60
CA ALA A 710 24.82 11.97 4.77
C ALA A 710 24.42 12.63 6.09
N HIS A 711 24.07 13.92 6.08
CA HIS A 711 23.69 14.66 7.28
C HIS A 711 22.31 14.23 7.86
N LEU A 712 21.45 13.62 7.05
CA LEU A 712 20.17 13.06 7.49
C LEU A 712 20.22 11.57 7.81
N ALA A 713 21.28 10.86 7.40
CA ALA A 713 21.43 9.42 7.61
C ALA A 713 21.32 8.98 9.11
N PRO A 714 21.85 9.74 10.10
CA PRO A 714 21.68 9.40 11.51
C PRO A 714 20.22 9.39 12.01
N PHE A 715 19.29 9.99 11.25
CA PHE A 715 17.88 10.17 11.62
C PHE A 715 16.93 9.25 10.83
N LEU A 716 17.47 8.31 10.06
CA LEU A 716 16.66 7.28 9.41
C LEU A 716 15.92 6.40 10.45
N PRO A 717 14.77 5.81 10.10
CA PRO A 717 13.95 5.05 11.03
C PRO A 717 14.74 4.01 11.85
N GLY A 718 14.48 3.97 13.17
CA GLY A 718 15.10 3.04 14.11
C GLY A 718 14.44 1.65 14.13
N ASP A 719 14.93 0.78 15.01
CA ASP A 719 14.38 -0.57 15.20
C ASP A 719 13.07 -0.51 16.01
N PRO A 720 11.93 -1.01 15.47
CA PRO A 720 10.66 -0.97 16.18
C PRO A 720 10.60 -1.80 17.47
N VAL A 721 11.47 -2.80 17.65
CA VAL A 721 11.55 -3.60 18.88
C VAL A 721 12.63 -3.11 19.86
N GLY A 722 13.49 -2.20 19.44
CA GLY A 722 14.56 -1.61 20.28
C GLY A 722 14.07 -0.55 21.28
N GLY A 723 12.75 -0.29 21.33
CA GLY A 723 12.15 0.78 22.08
C GLY A 723 11.97 2.07 21.25
N HIS A 724 11.24 3.03 21.83
CA HIS A 724 11.01 4.31 21.15
C HIS A 724 12.26 5.19 21.22
N ASP A 725 12.84 5.49 20.05
CA ASP A 725 13.88 6.49 19.85
C ASP A 725 13.27 7.75 19.22
N VAL A 726 13.25 8.83 19.97
CA VAL A 726 12.61 10.10 19.57
C VAL A 726 13.29 10.77 18.36
N ASP A 727 14.55 10.48 18.13
CA ASP A 727 15.32 11.01 17.00
C ASP A 727 15.31 10.07 15.78
N ARG A 728 14.93 8.81 16.01
CA ARG A 728 14.83 7.77 14.99
C ARG A 728 13.51 6.98 15.11
N PRO A 729 12.36 7.65 15.01
CA PRO A 729 11.07 6.97 15.22
C PRO A 729 10.84 5.89 14.16
N ALA A 730 10.37 4.72 14.62
CA ALA A 730 9.94 3.67 13.71
C ALA A 730 8.65 4.08 12.98
N VAL A 731 8.55 3.78 11.68
CA VAL A 731 7.38 4.10 10.85
C VAL A 731 6.59 2.86 10.43
N SER A 732 7.08 1.67 10.74
CA SER A 732 6.39 0.39 10.54
C SER A 732 6.71 -0.58 11.67
N ALA A 733 5.88 -1.63 11.83
CA ALA A 733 6.02 -2.62 12.90
C ALA A 733 7.17 -3.62 12.68
N ALA A 734 7.77 -3.65 11.49
CA ALA A 734 8.89 -4.53 11.18
C ALA A 734 10.12 -3.73 10.73
N ARG A 735 11.32 -4.23 11.05
CA ARG A 735 12.61 -3.57 10.77
C ARG A 735 12.80 -3.18 9.30
N TYR A 736 12.33 -4.04 8.39
CA TYR A 736 12.43 -3.85 6.94
C TYR A 736 11.06 -3.67 6.26
N GLY A 737 10.03 -3.30 7.02
CA GLY A 737 8.69 -3.04 6.52
C GLY A 737 8.11 -4.19 5.71
N SER A 738 7.86 -3.94 4.42
CA SER A 738 7.32 -4.93 3.48
C SER A 738 8.43 -5.78 2.85
N ALA A 739 9.26 -6.44 3.67
CA ALA A 739 10.45 -7.14 3.22
C ALA A 739 10.15 -8.23 2.15
N GLY A 740 9.04 -8.97 2.28
CA GLY A 740 8.71 -10.10 1.41
C GLY A 740 8.63 -9.79 -0.09
N ILE A 741 8.51 -8.53 -0.47
CA ILE A 741 8.47 -8.10 -1.88
C ILE A 741 9.77 -7.44 -2.36
N LEU A 742 10.78 -7.29 -1.51
CA LEU A 742 12.07 -6.71 -1.90
C LEU A 742 12.88 -7.57 -2.89
N PRO A 743 12.71 -8.89 -2.97
CA PRO A 743 13.30 -9.69 -4.05
C PRO A 743 12.90 -9.22 -5.46
N ILE A 744 11.71 -8.62 -5.64
CA ILE A 744 11.21 -8.12 -6.93
C ILE A 744 12.11 -6.99 -7.48
N PRO A 745 12.27 -5.84 -6.79
CA PRO A 745 13.14 -4.77 -7.29
C PRO A 745 14.63 -5.18 -7.31
N TRP A 746 15.05 -6.10 -6.44
CA TRP A 746 16.41 -6.65 -6.51
C TRP A 746 16.62 -7.38 -7.84
N ALA A 747 15.69 -8.26 -8.24
CA ALA A 747 15.73 -8.98 -9.50
C ALA A 747 15.70 -8.00 -10.71
N TYR A 748 14.79 -7.03 -10.68
CA TYR A 748 14.69 -6.00 -11.74
C TYR A 748 16.00 -5.24 -11.93
N LEU A 749 16.55 -4.66 -10.85
CA LEU A 749 17.81 -3.91 -10.91
C LEU A 749 18.98 -4.79 -11.39
N ARG A 750 19.03 -6.02 -10.90
CA ARG A 750 20.09 -6.99 -11.24
C ARG A 750 20.04 -7.42 -12.70
N MET A 751 18.84 -7.59 -13.26
CA MET A 751 18.65 -8.01 -14.65
C MET A 751 18.80 -6.84 -15.64
N MET A 752 18.34 -5.64 -15.28
CA MET A 752 18.46 -4.46 -16.13
C MET A 752 19.89 -3.91 -16.19
N GLY A 753 20.59 -3.87 -15.06
CA GLY A 753 21.90 -3.25 -14.95
C GLY A 753 21.88 -1.77 -15.34
N ALA A 754 23.03 -1.12 -15.33
CA ALA A 754 23.14 0.32 -15.60
C ALA A 754 22.57 0.74 -16.97
N GLN A 755 22.93 0.03 -18.02
CA GLN A 755 22.49 0.37 -19.39
C GLN A 755 21.00 0.12 -19.61
N GLY A 756 20.47 -0.98 -19.08
CA GLY A 756 19.03 -1.32 -19.19
C GLY A 756 18.16 -0.28 -18.49
N LEU A 757 18.54 0.14 -17.29
CA LEU A 757 17.81 1.17 -16.54
C LEU A 757 17.84 2.53 -17.25
N THR A 758 18.99 2.97 -17.72
CA THR A 758 19.11 4.23 -18.47
C THR A 758 18.26 4.19 -19.72
N ARG A 759 18.30 3.09 -20.49
CA ARG A 759 17.48 2.94 -21.68
C ARG A 759 15.98 2.92 -21.33
N ALA A 760 15.56 2.25 -20.26
CA ALA A 760 14.17 2.22 -19.82
C ALA A 760 13.63 3.64 -19.59
N THR A 761 14.38 4.47 -18.87
CA THR A 761 14.04 5.89 -18.67
C THR A 761 13.93 6.65 -20.00
N GLY A 762 14.90 6.50 -20.89
CA GLY A 762 14.88 7.17 -22.20
C GLY A 762 13.67 6.77 -23.04
N VAL A 763 13.34 5.48 -23.06
CA VAL A 763 12.15 4.96 -23.79
C VAL A 763 10.85 5.41 -23.12
N ALA A 764 10.78 5.52 -21.80
CA ALA A 764 9.60 6.06 -21.12
C ALA A 764 9.32 7.52 -21.51
N VAL A 765 10.38 8.35 -21.59
CA VAL A 765 10.26 9.73 -22.08
C VAL A 765 9.90 9.78 -23.56
N LEU A 766 10.50 8.91 -24.39
CA LEU A 766 10.15 8.80 -25.80
C LEU A 766 8.68 8.41 -26.01
N ALA A 767 8.18 7.43 -25.27
CA ALA A 767 6.79 6.98 -25.34
C ALA A 767 5.79 8.10 -25.01
N ALA A 768 6.04 8.88 -23.95
CA ALA A 768 5.20 10.03 -23.59
C ALA A 768 5.22 11.13 -24.66
N ASN A 769 6.39 11.45 -25.21
CA ASN A 769 6.54 12.43 -26.29
C ASN A 769 5.92 11.93 -27.59
N TYR A 770 5.98 10.63 -27.88
CA TYR A 770 5.30 10.02 -29.03
C TYR A 770 3.77 10.18 -28.92
N VAL A 771 3.19 9.82 -27.77
CA VAL A 771 1.75 10.00 -27.53
C VAL A 771 1.37 11.47 -27.63
N ALA A 772 2.14 12.38 -27.03
CA ALA A 772 1.91 13.82 -27.13
C ALA A 772 1.94 14.33 -28.57
N ALA A 773 2.93 13.87 -29.37
CA ALA A 773 3.04 14.24 -30.79
C ALA A 773 1.86 13.72 -31.62
N ARG A 774 1.44 12.45 -31.42
CA ARG A 774 0.31 11.84 -32.11
C ARG A 774 -1.02 12.54 -31.78
N LEU A 775 -1.20 12.99 -30.55
CA LEU A 775 -2.47 13.55 -30.09
C LEU A 775 -2.57 15.06 -30.15
N ARG A 776 -1.46 15.80 -30.30
CA ARG A 776 -1.42 17.28 -30.28
C ARG A 776 -2.38 17.96 -31.28
N GLY A 777 -2.62 17.34 -32.43
CA GLY A 777 -3.58 17.84 -33.43
C GLY A 777 -5.07 17.65 -33.04
N HIS A 778 -5.34 16.85 -32.03
CA HIS A 778 -6.68 16.47 -31.60
C HIS A 778 -7.03 17.00 -30.21
N TYR A 779 -6.05 17.01 -29.31
CA TYR A 779 -6.15 17.47 -27.93
C TYR A 779 -4.94 18.34 -27.60
N PRO A 780 -5.12 19.58 -27.09
CA PRO A 780 -3.99 20.39 -26.64
C PRO A 780 -3.20 19.66 -25.55
N VAL A 781 -1.86 19.64 -25.67
CA VAL A 781 -0.97 19.29 -24.56
C VAL A 781 -0.84 20.53 -23.71
N LEU A 782 -1.29 20.46 -22.44
CA LEU A 782 -1.44 21.63 -21.59
C LEU A 782 -0.12 22.26 -21.18
N TYR A 783 0.84 21.42 -20.79
CA TYR A 783 2.16 21.86 -20.35
C TYR A 783 3.26 21.15 -21.12
N ALA A 784 4.31 21.85 -21.45
CA ALA A 784 5.52 21.31 -22.06
C ALA A 784 6.72 22.12 -21.58
N GLY A 785 7.85 21.45 -21.45
CA GLY A 785 9.13 22.07 -21.12
C GLY A 785 9.89 22.57 -22.33
N ASN A 786 11.22 22.52 -22.23
CA ASN A 786 12.12 22.94 -23.31
C ASN A 786 11.72 22.32 -24.66
N LYS A 787 11.77 23.11 -25.71
CA LYS A 787 11.46 22.70 -27.09
C LYS A 787 10.09 22.04 -27.28
N GLY A 788 9.16 22.26 -26.37
CA GLY A 788 7.80 21.70 -26.43
C GLY A 788 7.74 20.21 -26.08
N LEU A 789 8.75 19.68 -25.37
CA LEU A 789 8.84 18.30 -24.92
C LEU A 789 8.20 18.12 -23.55
N VAL A 790 7.72 16.90 -23.29
CA VAL A 790 7.24 16.45 -21.99
C VAL A 790 8.25 15.49 -21.35
N ALA A 791 8.11 15.21 -20.08
CA ALA A 791 8.87 14.17 -19.38
C ALA A 791 8.30 12.78 -19.75
N HIS A 792 8.09 11.89 -18.78
CA HIS A 792 7.55 10.54 -19.00
C HIS A 792 6.00 10.49 -19.03
N GLU A 793 5.35 11.63 -18.89
CA GLU A 793 3.89 11.77 -18.90
C GLU A 793 3.48 13.09 -19.55
N CYS A 794 2.24 13.18 -20.06
CA CYS A 794 1.69 14.40 -20.62
C CYS A 794 0.26 14.65 -20.18
N ILE A 795 -0.13 15.93 -20.15
CA ILE A 795 -1.50 16.35 -19.80
C ILE A 795 -2.25 16.80 -21.04
N LEU A 796 -3.33 16.11 -21.38
CA LEU A 796 -4.24 16.46 -22.46
C LEU A 796 -5.38 17.33 -21.92
N ASP A 797 -5.56 18.53 -22.52
CA ASP A 797 -6.58 19.49 -22.09
C ASP A 797 -7.89 19.28 -22.83
N LEU A 798 -8.91 18.81 -22.11
CA LEU A 798 -10.25 18.59 -22.65
C LEU A 798 -11.21 19.76 -22.41
N ARG A 799 -10.83 20.76 -21.62
CA ARG A 799 -11.69 21.90 -21.26
C ARG A 799 -12.24 22.69 -22.44
N PRO A 800 -11.46 22.96 -23.51
CA PRO A 800 -12.00 23.60 -24.71
C PRO A 800 -13.13 22.78 -25.39
N LEU A 801 -12.94 21.46 -25.44
CA LEU A 801 -13.93 20.54 -26.02
C LEU A 801 -15.20 20.47 -25.16
N THR A 802 -15.03 20.32 -23.85
CA THR A 802 -16.14 20.32 -22.89
C THR A 802 -16.98 21.62 -23.02
N LYS A 803 -16.32 22.77 -23.13
CA LYS A 803 -16.97 24.06 -23.26
C LYS A 803 -17.83 24.17 -24.53
N THR A 804 -17.37 23.57 -25.63
CA THR A 804 -18.04 23.70 -26.95
C THR A 804 -19.08 22.60 -27.23
N THR A 805 -18.88 21.41 -26.67
CA THR A 805 -19.69 20.22 -26.99
C THR A 805 -20.53 19.69 -25.84
N GLY A 806 -20.20 20.08 -24.61
CA GLY A 806 -20.79 19.53 -23.39
C GLY A 806 -20.22 18.16 -22.97
N VAL A 807 -19.37 17.52 -23.78
CA VAL A 807 -18.75 16.24 -23.46
C VAL A 807 -17.70 16.44 -22.36
N SER A 808 -17.85 15.74 -21.25
CA SER A 808 -16.94 15.84 -20.09
C SER A 808 -15.73 14.93 -20.23
N VAL A 809 -14.69 15.19 -19.41
CA VAL A 809 -13.53 14.30 -19.28
C VAL A 809 -13.94 12.91 -18.78
N ASP A 810 -14.96 12.82 -17.93
CA ASP A 810 -15.51 11.54 -17.44
C ASP A 810 -16.16 10.74 -18.57
N ASP A 811 -16.88 11.39 -19.50
CA ASP A 811 -17.46 10.73 -20.68
C ASP A 811 -16.37 10.11 -21.57
N VAL A 812 -15.28 10.83 -21.79
CA VAL A 812 -14.12 10.32 -22.56
C VAL A 812 -13.48 9.13 -21.84
N ALA A 813 -13.27 9.23 -20.52
CA ALA A 813 -12.70 8.15 -19.73
C ALA A 813 -13.60 6.89 -19.76
N LYS A 814 -14.91 7.04 -19.62
CA LYS A 814 -15.85 5.90 -19.72
C LYS A 814 -15.88 5.32 -21.13
N ARG A 815 -15.75 6.17 -22.16
CA ARG A 815 -15.72 5.69 -23.55
C ARG A 815 -14.44 4.91 -23.86
N LEU A 816 -13.28 5.24 -23.26
CA LEU A 816 -12.05 4.48 -23.37
C LEU A 816 -12.22 3.02 -22.88
N ILE A 817 -13.07 2.78 -21.89
CA ILE A 817 -13.41 1.40 -21.47
C ILE A 817 -13.99 0.59 -22.61
N ASP A 818 -14.87 1.19 -23.44
CA ASP A 818 -15.43 0.53 -24.61
C ASP A 818 -14.38 0.23 -25.69
N TYR A 819 -13.31 1.02 -25.75
CA TYR A 819 -12.13 0.78 -26.59
C TYR A 819 -11.15 -0.23 -25.98
N GLY A 820 -11.46 -0.79 -24.81
CA GLY A 820 -10.63 -1.77 -24.13
C GLY A 820 -9.38 -1.14 -23.48
N PHE A 821 -9.56 0.00 -22.82
CA PHE A 821 -8.51 0.65 -22.01
C PHE A 821 -9.01 0.99 -20.61
N HIS A 822 -8.12 0.88 -19.65
CA HIS A 822 -8.22 1.66 -18.43
C HIS A 822 -7.92 3.12 -18.79
N ALA A 823 -8.79 4.04 -18.42
CA ALA A 823 -8.56 5.45 -18.78
C ALA A 823 -7.37 6.05 -18.00
N PRO A 824 -6.71 7.07 -18.57
CA PRO A 824 -5.72 7.86 -17.86
C PRO A 824 -6.26 8.53 -16.60
N THR A 825 -5.38 9.08 -15.78
CA THR A 825 -5.76 9.85 -14.59
C THR A 825 -6.56 11.09 -14.97
N MET A 826 -7.76 11.23 -14.38
CA MET A 826 -8.68 12.32 -14.68
C MET A 826 -8.52 13.47 -13.70
N SER A 827 -8.60 14.69 -14.23
CA SER A 827 -8.76 15.94 -13.43
C SER A 827 -7.69 16.12 -12.35
N PHE A 828 -6.48 15.65 -12.60
CA PHE A 828 -5.31 15.82 -11.74
C PHE A 828 -4.06 16.11 -12.61
N PRO A 829 -3.21 17.06 -12.21
CA PRO A 829 -3.40 18.06 -11.16
C PRO A 829 -4.38 19.17 -11.56
N VAL A 830 -4.81 19.20 -12.81
CA VAL A 830 -5.70 20.22 -13.37
C VAL A 830 -7.08 19.61 -13.68
N ALA A 831 -8.14 20.24 -13.18
CA ALA A 831 -9.51 19.80 -13.44
C ALA A 831 -9.85 19.84 -14.94
N GLY A 832 -10.54 18.81 -15.43
CA GLY A 832 -10.97 18.71 -16.82
C GLY A 832 -9.88 18.26 -17.81
N THR A 833 -8.83 17.62 -17.32
CA THR A 833 -7.72 17.09 -18.13
C THR A 833 -7.59 15.58 -17.97
N LEU A 834 -6.83 14.97 -18.89
CA LEU A 834 -6.35 13.60 -18.78
C LEU A 834 -4.82 13.62 -18.68
N MET A 835 -4.27 12.97 -17.67
CA MET A 835 -2.83 12.78 -17.53
C MET A 835 -2.47 11.37 -17.98
N VAL A 836 -1.63 11.29 -19.00
CA VAL A 836 -1.24 10.05 -19.68
C VAL A 836 0.22 9.74 -19.41
N GLU A 837 0.49 8.59 -18.82
CA GLU A 837 1.83 8.03 -18.64
C GLU A 837 1.87 6.65 -19.32
N PRO A 838 2.35 6.55 -20.56
CA PRO A 838 2.70 5.26 -21.14
C PRO A 838 4.07 4.86 -20.59
N THR A 839 4.28 3.63 -20.23
CA THR A 839 5.59 3.20 -19.71
C THR A 839 6.53 2.75 -20.82
N GLU A 840 7.78 2.51 -20.48
CA GLU A 840 8.76 1.90 -21.38
C GLU A 840 8.43 0.44 -21.73
N SER A 841 7.56 -0.21 -20.97
CA SER A 841 7.22 -1.63 -21.16
C SER A 841 6.12 -1.85 -22.22
N GLU A 842 5.45 -0.80 -22.67
CA GLU A 842 4.42 -0.89 -23.69
C GLU A 842 5.05 -0.85 -25.09
N ASP A 843 4.59 -1.73 -25.98
CA ASP A 843 5.04 -1.74 -27.36
C ASP A 843 4.37 -0.67 -28.23
N LEU A 844 4.95 -0.39 -29.39
CA LEU A 844 4.42 0.62 -30.30
C LEU A 844 3.00 0.32 -30.78
N ALA A 845 2.63 -0.96 -30.94
CA ALA A 845 1.31 -1.34 -31.40
C ALA A 845 0.22 -0.97 -30.37
N GLU A 846 0.52 -1.13 -29.09
CA GLU A 846 -0.39 -0.74 -28.02
C GLU A 846 -0.46 0.79 -27.85
N LEU A 847 0.66 1.50 -28.01
CA LEU A 847 0.68 2.97 -28.02
C LEU A 847 -0.13 3.53 -29.19
N ASP A 848 0.03 2.93 -30.39
CA ASP A 848 -0.76 3.28 -31.57
C ASP A 848 -2.26 3.01 -31.34
N ARG A 849 -2.61 1.84 -30.79
CA ARG A 849 -3.99 1.49 -30.44
C ARG A 849 -4.63 2.53 -29.51
N PHE A 850 -3.88 2.99 -28.50
CA PHE A 850 -4.34 4.03 -27.59
C PHE A 850 -4.55 5.38 -28.30
N CYS A 851 -3.57 5.81 -29.09
CA CYS A 851 -3.67 7.05 -29.84
C CYS A 851 -4.84 7.02 -30.85
N ASP A 852 -5.01 5.92 -31.56
CA ASP A 852 -6.10 5.74 -32.52
C ASP A 852 -7.48 5.73 -31.82
N ALA A 853 -7.59 5.11 -30.65
CA ALA A 853 -8.80 5.17 -29.83
C ALA A 853 -9.12 6.62 -29.40
N MET A 854 -8.14 7.38 -28.95
CA MET A 854 -8.32 8.79 -28.59
C MET A 854 -8.72 9.64 -29.81
N ILE A 855 -8.14 9.41 -30.97
CA ILE A 855 -8.49 10.11 -32.23
C ILE A 855 -9.92 9.74 -32.64
N ALA A 856 -10.32 8.47 -32.53
CA ALA A 856 -11.69 8.05 -32.83
C ALA A 856 -12.71 8.67 -31.85
N ILE A 857 -12.39 8.72 -30.57
CA ILE A 857 -13.22 9.41 -29.55
C ILE A 857 -13.31 10.91 -29.87
N ARG A 858 -12.23 11.53 -30.35
CA ARG A 858 -12.31 12.94 -30.80
C ARG A 858 -13.30 13.12 -31.94
N ALA A 859 -13.33 12.22 -32.91
CA ALA A 859 -14.33 12.26 -34.00
C ALA A 859 -15.76 12.05 -33.47
N GLU A 860 -15.95 11.19 -32.45
CA GLU A 860 -17.26 11.04 -31.78
C GLU A 860 -17.69 12.35 -31.06
N ILE A 861 -16.74 13.04 -30.39
CA ILE A 861 -16.98 14.35 -29.74
C ILE A 861 -17.43 15.39 -30.80
N ASP A 862 -16.78 15.42 -31.97
CA ASP A 862 -17.12 16.36 -33.05
C ASP A 862 -18.55 16.10 -33.60
N ARG A 863 -19.00 14.85 -33.62
CA ARG A 863 -20.40 14.49 -34.00
C ARG A 863 -21.43 14.97 -32.98
N VAL A 864 -21.09 14.96 -31.70
CA VAL A 864 -21.92 15.60 -30.66
C VAL A 864 -21.91 17.12 -30.82
N GLY A 865 -20.74 17.71 -31.04
CA GLY A 865 -20.62 19.17 -31.25
C GLY A 865 -21.34 19.71 -32.48
N SER A 866 -21.43 18.92 -33.55
CA SER A 866 -22.19 19.25 -34.75
C SER A 866 -23.71 19.04 -34.61
N GLY A 867 -24.16 18.40 -33.53
CA GLY A 867 -25.56 18.06 -33.31
C GLY A 867 -26.04 16.81 -34.09
N GLU A 868 -25.14 16.05 -34.72
CA GLU A 868 -25.43 14.76 -35.30
C GLU A 868 -25.91 13.75 -34.26
N TRP A 869 -25.30 13.78 -33.09
CA TRP A 869 -25.74 13.04 -31.91
C TRP A 869 -26.19 14.02 -30.80
N PRO A 870 -27.32 13.74 -30.13
CA PRO A 870 -27.78 14.57 -29.02
C PRO A 870 -26.76 14.60 -27.87
N ALA A 871 -26.56 15.74 -27.22
CA ALA A 871 -25.61 15.90 -26.11
C ALA A 871 -25.89 14.94 -24.92
N GLY A 872 -27.17 14.64 -24.66
CA GLY A 872 -27.59 13.77 -23.53
C GLY A 872 -27.72 12.28 -23.87
N ASP A 873 -27.69 11.89 -25.14
CA ASP A 873 -27.87 10.50 -25.59
C ASP A 873 -26.96 10.20 -26.79
N ASN A 874 -25.74 9.78 -26.50
CA ASN A 874 -24.70 9.50 -27.46
C ASN A 874 -23.75 8.42 -26.93
N PRO A 875 -22.82 7.87 -27.74
CA PRO A 875 -21.92 6.81 -27.29
C PRO A 875 -21.04 7.18 -26.08
N LEU A 876 -20.69 8.46 -25.90
CA LEU A 876 -19.86 8.90 -24.79
C LEU A 876 -20.67 9.01 -23.49
N SER A 877 -21.86 9.64 -23.55
CA SER A 877 -22.72 9.79 -22.36
C SER A 877 -23.29 8.47 -21.86
N ASN A 878 -23.44 7.46 -22.74
CA ASN A 878 -23.93 6.13 -22.38
C ASN A 878 -22.81 5.12 -22.04
N ALA A 879 -21.56 5.47 -22.27
CA ALA A 879 -20.43 4.60 -21.93
C ALA A 879 -20.31 4.40 -20.41
N PRO A 880 -19.81 3.24 -19.96
CA PRO A 880 -19.40 2.10 -20.76
C PRO A 880 -20.60 1.21 -21.16
N HIS A 881 -20.50 0.55 -22.32
CA HIS A 881 -21.53 -0.35 -22.85
C HIS A 881 -21.28 -1.79 -22.38
N THR A 882 -22.21 -2.31 -21.60
CA THR A 882 -22.16 -3.72 -21.13
C THR A 882 -22.70 -4.67 -22.21
N ALA A 883 -22.31 -5.96 -22.12
CA ALA A 883 -22.85 -7.00 -23.00
C ALA A 883 -24.39 -7.08 -22.90
N ALA A 884 -24.95 -6.98 -21.69
CA ALA A 884 -26.39 -6.98 -21.47
C ALA A 884 -27.08 -5.81 -22.18
N MET A 885 -26.52 -4.60 -22.16
CA MET A 885 -27.09 -3.44 -22.86
C MET A 885 -27.12 -3.63 -24.36
N VAL A 886 -26.04 -4.10 -24.97
CA VAL A 886 -25.95 -4.25 -26.43
C VAL A 886 -26.67 -5.49 -26.96
N SER A 887 -26.97 -6.47 -26.14
CA SER A 887 -27.77 -7.65 -26.51
C SER A 887 -29.25 -7.55 -26.20
N ALA A 888 -29.73 -6.44 -25.61
CA ALA A 888 -31.13 -6.21 -25.34
C ALA A 888 -31.94 -6.19 -26.63
N ASP A 889 -33.20 -6.62 -26.59
CA ASP A 889 -34.08 -6.65 -27.77
C ASP A 889 -34.31 -5.24 -28.35
N GLU A 890 -34.46 -4.24 -27.48
CA GLU A 890 -34.65 -2.85 -27.87
C GLU A 890 -33.33 -2.07 -27.82
N TRP A 891 -33.22 -1.10 -28.74
CA TRP A 891 -32.10 -0.14 -28.75
C TRP A 891 -32.66 1.28 -28.89
N PRO A 892 -32.95 1.96 -27.78
CA PRO A 892 -33.63 3.25 -27.81
C PRO A 892 -32.73 4.45 -28.14
N HIS A 893 -31.45 4.21 -28.43
CA HIS A 893 -30.46 5.25 -28.64
C HIS A 893 -30.39 5.72 -30.10
N PRO A 894 -30.06 7.02 -30.36
CA PRO A 894 -30.02 7.60 -31.71
C PRO A 894 -28.78 7.23 -32.54
N TYR A 895 -27.87 6.46 -31.98
CA TYR A 895 -26.68 5.95 -32.67
C TYR A 895 -26.80 4.44 -32.90
N PRO A 896 -26.07 3.88 -33.89
CA PRO A 896 -26.14 2.45 -34.18
C PRO A 896 -25.64 1.61 -32.99
N ARG A 897 -26.35 0.52 -32.72
CA ARG A 897 -25.92 -0.46 -31.66
C ARG A 897 -24.48 -0.94 -31.85
N SER A 898 -24.05 -1.12 -33.12
CA SER A 898 -22.69 -1.51 -33.46
C SER A 898 -21.63 -0.52 -33.01
N VAL A 899 -21.94 0.77 -32.90
CA VAL A 899 -21.04 1.81 -32.38
C VAL A 899 -20.83 1.62 -30.85
N GLY A 900 -21.89 1.27 -30.13
CA GLY A 900 -21.81 0.91 -28.73
C GLY A 900 -21.05 -0.42 -28.52
N ALA A 901 -21.42 -1.43 -29.32
CA ALA A 901 -20.84 -2.79 -29.18
C ALA A 901 -19.39 -2.88 -29.63
N TYR A 902 -19.05 -2.27 -30.76
CA TYR A 902 -17.71 -2.40 -31.36
C TYR A 902 -17.28 -1.04 -31.93
N PRO A 903 -16.74 -0.16 -31.08
CA PRO A 903 -16.13 1.11 -31.51
C PRO A 903 -15.09 0.90 -32.62
N ALA A 904 -14.76 1.94 -33.36
CA ALA A 904 -13.84 1.87 -34.50
C ALA A 904 -12.45 1.35 -34.04
N GLY A 905 -11.93 0.32 -34.72
CA GLY A 905 -10.61 -0.25 -34.40
C GLY A 905 -10.59 -1.27 -33.28
N VAL A 906 -11.70 -1.54 -32.58
CA VAL A 906 -11.73 -2.55 -31.52
C VAL A 906 -11.77 -3.95 -32.12
N ASP A 907 -10.88 -4.83 -31.63
CA ASP A 907 -10.92 -6.25 -31.96
C ASP A 907 -12.21 -6.89 -31.41
N ARG A 908 -13.01 -7.41 -32.32
CA ARG A 908 -14.30 -8.02 -31.96
C ARG A 908 -14.16 -9.34 -31.20
N MET A 909 -13.07 -10.05 -31.42
CA MET A 909 -12.81 -11.33 -30.74
C MET A 909 -12.29 -11.13 -29.32
N GLY A 910 -11.44 -10.12 -29.13
CA GLY A 910 -10.77 -9.82 -27.86
C GLY A 910 -11.44 -8.75 -27.02
N ARG A 911 -12.67 -8.29 -27.39
CA ARG A 911 -13.33 -7.22 -26.68
C ARG A 911 -13.54 -7.54 -25.19
N TYR A 912 -13.05 -6.66 -24.31
CA TYR A 912 -13.42 -6.63 -22.91
C TYR A 912 -14.83 -6.05 -22.73
N TRP A 913 -15.69 -6.72 -21.98
CA TRP A 913 -17.03 -6.26 -21.66
C TRP A 913 -17.10 -5.81 -20.20
N PRO A 914 -17.32 -4.52 -19.92
CA PRO A 914 -17.46 -4.05 -18.54
C PRO A 914 -18.68 -4.73 -17.89
N PRO A 915 -18.57 -5.16 -16.61
CA PRO A 915 -19.65 -5.89 -15.94
C PRO A 915 -20.84 -4.99 -15.57
N VAL A 916 -20.63 -3.70 -15.44
CA VAL A 916 -21.67 -2.72 -15.05
C VAL A 916 -21.59 -1.48 -15.94
N ARG A 917 -22.71 -0.76 -16.03
CA ARG A 917 -22.80 0.56 -16.65
C ARG A 917 -22.22 1.62 -15.73
N ARG A 918 -22.27 2.92 -16.13
CA ARG A 918 -21.84 4.06 -15.31
C ARG A 918 -22.47 4.01 -13.92
N ILE A 919 -21.66 4.13 -12.88
CA ILE A 919 -22.08 3.95 -11.48
C ILE A 919 -22.57 5.27 -10.89
N ASP A 920 -23.70 5.25 -10.18
CA ASP A 920 -24.22 6.39 -9.42
C ASP A 920 -23.47 6.53 -8.08
N GLY A 921 -22.40 7.33 -8.11
CA GLY A 921 -21.61 7.60 -6.93
C GLY A 921 -22.37 8.35 -5.83
N ALA A 922 -23.24 9.29 -6.20
CA ALA A 922 -24.00 10.10 -5.24
C ALA A 922 -25.06 9.27 -4.50
N TYR A 923 -25.66 8.30 -5.17
CA TYR A 923 -26.58 7.34 -4.54
C TYR A 923 -25.84 6.52 -3.46
N GLY A 924 -24.66 5.95 -3.79
CA GLY A 924 -23.89 5.14 -2.88
C GLY A 924 -23.43 5.89 -1.61
N ASP A 925 -23.03 7.17 -1.74
CA ASP A 925 -22.63 7.98 -0.57
C ASP A 925 -23.81 8.41 0.32
N ARG A 926 -25.02 8.55 -0.27
CA ARG A 926 -26.25 8.84 0.49
C ARG A 926 -26.81 7.60 1.17
N ASN A 927 -26.59 6.42 0.62
CA ASN A 927 -27.08 5.13 1.09
C ASN A 927 -25.90 4.23 1.43
N LEU A 928 -25.10 4.65 2.40
CA LEU A 928 -23.79 4.03 2.68
C LEU A 928 -23.95 2.60 3.22
N VAL A 929 -23.49 1.61 2.46
CA VAL A 929 -23.38 0.20 2.84
C VAL A 929 -21.96 -0.26 2.52
N CYS A 930 -21.19 -0.63 3.55
CA CYS A 930 -19.77 -0.98 3.46
C CYS A 930 -19.48 -2.43 3.88
N SER A 931 -20.48 -3.28 3.84
CA SER A 931 -20.41 -4.74 4.02
C SER A 931 -21.14 -5.43 2.90
N CYS A 932 -20.95 -6.74 2.76
CA CYS A 932 -21.69 -7.55 1.79
C CYS A 932 -23.20 -7.43 2.11
N PRO A 933 -24.02 -6.99 1.16
CA PRO A 933 -25.45 -6.83 1.41
C PRO A 933 -26.09 -8.20 1.60
N ALA A 934 -27.07 -8.27 2.53
CA ALA A 934 -27.86 -9.47 2.72
C ALA A 934 -28.53 -9.90 1.39
N PRO A 935 -28.65 -11.21 1.12
CA PRO A 935 -29.25 -11.70 -0.12
C PRO A 935 -30.64 -11.12 -0.39
N GLU A 936 -31.42 -10.91 0.68
CA GLU A 936 -32.78 -10.37 0.64
C GLU A 936 -32.84 -8.89 0.21
N ALA A 937 -31.75 -8.15 0.37
CA ALA A 937 -31.67 -6.74 -0.03
C ALA A 937 -31.79 -6.57 -1.57
N PHE A 938 -31.75 -7.67 -2.33
CA PHE A 938 -31.81 -7.72 -3.79
C PHE A 938 -32.88 -8.72 -4.30
N ALA A 939 -33.70 -9.26 -3.43
CA ALA A 939 -34.90 -10.00 -3.81
C ALA A 939 -35.95 -8.95 -4.20
N GLU A 940 -36.23 -8.81 -5.50
CA GLU A 940 -37.43 -8.16 -5.99
C GLU A 940 -38.64 -9.09 -5.83
#